data_8093992de691478c09c775a584257b20
#
_entry.id   8093992de691478c09c775a584257b20
#
_cell.length_a   1.000
_cell.length_b   1.000
_cell.length_c   1.000
_cell.angle_alpha   90.00
_cell.angle_beta   90.00
_cell.angle_gamma   90.00
#
_symmetry.space_group_name_H-M   'P 1'
#
loop_
_entity.id
_entity.type
_entity.pdbx_description
1 polymer ?
#
loop_
_entity_poly.entity_id
_entity_poly.type
_entity_poly.pdbx_seq_one_letter_code
_entity_poly.pdbx_strand_id
1 'polypeptide(L)'
;MIAEDKVPQQLKDAIVSIEDRQFYQQKGIDPKRILGAFLNNLNPGSGLQGGSTIDQQLIKLSYFSTSKSDQTLKRKAQEAWLALQLDKHYSKDQILTFYINKVFMGYGNYGMETAAKFYYGKSLSQLDLAQTALIAGIPNAPSSYNPYSNPKLALERRNEVLQAMYENHKISKSQEQQAQAEDINNGLLPVHQNNVEDSEKAKIADPYLKEVIQDVEAKGYDPFTQCLKIYTNLDMNIQEKLYEIANTNNYVYFPNNKIQVASTIINPHNGKVVAMIGGRKLGNVTFGLNRAVQTDRTDGSTAKPLMDYGPAIEYKQWATYHMLKDEPYNYPGSNTALYDFDHKYEGNMTMREALIESRNIPAIQTLASVGLPKATKFLQGLGFNYKSGLHYSNGIGLSSSTLQNAAAYAAFANGGIYYKPQYVNAIETPDGTVKQYSNEGKRAMQPSTAYMITDMLKQVITSPKGTGTEANIPGLYQAGKTGTNAYPSDVANEFPSNAIMDSWFNGYTKNYSVSVWLGYDHQYQLGNYMTQSTANIASQFYKQIMEYMSEDVSNTDWVKPSNVYVKYINDVRQLYLAGSQPPSSEIFSKKSSMAKFQSVFSKIDDSQKSQNSNSQANSNSDQQSKVQTNSQSQQQSDNNNNQNNNNQNNNQQNNNNNNNQNNNNDHH
;
A
#
# COMPACT_ATOMS: atom_id res chain seq x y z
N MET A 1 -8.94 17.65 23.46
CA MET A 1 -7.74 18.19 24.16
C MET A 1 -8.14 18.77 25.49
N ILE A 2 -7.23 18.74 26.47
CA ILE A 2 -7.43 19.36 27.78
C ILE A 2 -6.57 20.60 27.89
N ALA A 3 -7.10 21.68 28.49
CA ALA A 3 -6.34 22.89 28.80
C ALA A 3 -5.43 22.66 30.02
N GLU A 4 -4.34 23.43 30.13
CA GLU A 4 -3.31 23.28 31.19
C GLU A 4 -3.90 23.34 32.59
N ASP A 5 -4.81 24.30 32.83
CA ASP A 5 -5.50 24.52 34.11
C ASP A 5 -6.49 23.43 34.47
N LYS A 6 -6.84 22.54 33.55
CA LYS A 6 -7.77 21.44 33.73
C LYS A 6 -7.06 20.09 33.97
N VAL A 7 -5.73 20.02 33.82
CA VAL A 7 -4.98 18.76 34.04
C VAL A 7 -4.88 18.48 35.55
N PRO A 8 -5.44 17.33 36.05
CA PRO A 8 -5.38 17.01 37.48
C PRO A 8 -3.96 16.80 37.97
N GLN A 9 -3.65 17.27 39.16
CA GLN A 9 -2.34 17.09 39.76
C GLN A 9 -1.97 15.62 39.95
N GLN A 10 -2.95 14.78 40.28
CA GLN A 10 -2.78 13.33 40.41
C GLN A 10 -2.26 12.68 39.12
N LEU A 11 -2.74 13.12 37.95
CA LEU A 11 -2.27 12.64 36.66
C LEU A 11 -0.85 13.14 36.36
N LYS A 12 -0.56 14.43 36.64
CA LYS A 12 0.81 14.98 36.50
C LYS A 12 1.79 14.16 37.32
N ASP A 13 1.44 13.87 38.57
CA ASP A 13 2.26 13.08 39.51
C ASP A 13 2.47 11.64 39.03
N ALA A 14 1.43 11.01 38.47
CA ALA A 14 1.52 9.66 37.92
C ALA A 14 2.47 9.58 36.72
N ILE A 15 2.31 10.48 35.75
CA ILE A 15 3.14 10.54 34.53
C ILE A 15 4.60 10.83 34.89
N VAL A 16 4.84 11.85 35.70
CA VAL A 16 6.19 12.25 36.09
C VAL A 16 6.88 11.13 36.88
N SER A 17 6.13 10.44 37.75
CA SER A 17 6.70 9.35 38.55
C SER A 17 7.16 8.16 37.71
N ILE A 18 6.44 7.80 36.68
CA ILE A 18 6.76 6.64 35.88
C ILE A 18 7.66 6.94 34.67
N GLU A 19 7.49 8.09 34.04
CA GLU A 19 8.20 8.45 32.81
C GLU A 19 9.48 9.26 33.08
N ASP A 20 9.44 10.27 33.99
CA ASP A 20 10.56 11.17 34.17
C ASP A 20 10.57 11.84 35.58
N ARG A 21 11.15 11.13 36.54
CA ARG A 21 11.20 11.57 37.96
C ARG A 21 11.85 12.94 38.19
N GLN A 22 12.73 13.36 37.27
CA GLN A 22 13.47 14.63 37.35
C GLN A 22 12.85 15.70 36.45
N PHE A 23 11.67 15.48 35.87
CA PHE A 23 11.04 16.34 34.87
C PHE A 23 11.03 17.83 35.23
N TYR A 24 10.62 18.17 36.46
CA TYR A 24 10.56 19.55 36.92
C TYR A 24 11.93 20.16 37.29
N GLN A 25 12.98 19.32 37.36
CA GLN A 25 14.33 19.75 37.78
C GLN A 25 15.31 19.78 36.60
N GLN A 26 15.12 18.93 35.61
CA GLN A 26 16.00 18.86 34.45
C GLN A 26 15.62 19.91 33.38
N LYS A 27 16.56 20.23 32.48
CA LYS A 27 16.39 21.22 31.41
C LYS A 27 16.29 20.53 30.03
N GLY A 28 15.18 19.83 29.80
CA GLY A 28 14.88 19.15 28.53
C GLY A 28 15.57 17.79 28.35
N ILE A 29 16.73 17.55 28.96
CA ILE A 29 17.47 16.28 28.93
C ILE A 29 17.99 15.93 30.33
N ASP A 30 18.15 14.63 30.59
CA ASP A 30 18.81 14.11 31.81
C ASP A 30 20.08 13.33 31.40
N PRO A 31 21.28 13.98 31.46
CA PRO A 31 22.54 13.35 31.09
C PRO A 31 22.91 12.16 31.96
N LYS A 32 22.52 12.17 33.26
CA LYS A 32 22.81 11.05 34.18
C LYS A 32 21.99 9.82 33.81
N ARG A 33 20.74 10.01 33.48
CA ARG A 33 19.81 8.95 33.05
C ARG A 33 20.20 8.39 31.67
N ILE A 34 20.63 9.23 30.73
CA ILE A 34 21.15 8.80 29.43
C ILE A 34 22.39 7.92 29.61
N LEU A 35 23.35 8.33 30.45
CA LEU A 35 24.56 7.55 30.74
C LEU A 35 24.24 6.23 31.46
N GLY A 36 23.33 6.27 32.44
CA GLY A 36 22.87 5.07 33.17
C GLY A 36 22.17 4.06 32.25
N ALA A 37 21.28 4.52 31.37
CA ALA A 37 20.63 3.67 30.38
C ALA A 37 21.63 3.06 29.38
N PHE A 38 22.63 3.83 28.95
CA PHE A 38 23.70 3.33 28.09
C PHE A 38 24.52 2.22 28.75
N LEU A 39 24.91 2.39 30.02
CA LEU A 39 25.67 1.39 30.76
C LEU A 39 24.86 0.12 31.07
N ASN A 40 23.57 0.28 31.44
CA ASN A 40 22.68 -0.86 31.68
C ASN A 40 22.36 -1.66 30.41
N ASN A 41 22.21 -0.99 29.27
CA ASN A 41 21.95 -1.68 27.99
C ASN A 41 23.17 -2.43 27.43
N LEU A 42 24.36 -2.23 28.01
CA LEU A 42 25.57 -3.03 27.71
C LEU A 42 25.65 -4.32 28.52
N ASN A 43 24.81 -4.51 29.53
CA ASN A 43 24.80 -5.73 30.36
C ASN A 43 23.76 -6.73 29.80
N PRO A 44 24.18 -7.93 29.32
CA PRO A 44 23.25 -8.96 28.89
C PRO A 44 22.45 -9.47 30.11
N GLY A 45 21.16 -9.18 30.17
CA GLY A 45 20.25 -9.63 31.25
C GLY A 45 19.57 -8.50 32.06
N SER A 46 20.01 -7.26 31.95
CA SER A 46 19.25 -6.13 32.46
C SER A 46 18.22 -5.69 31.44
N GLY A 47 16.94 -5.63 31.80
CA GLY A 47 15.87 -5.15 30.92
C GLY A 47 16.21 -3.77 30.34
N LEU A 48 15.71 -3.47 29.13
CA LEU A 48 15.88 -2.19 28.42
C LEU A 48 15.38 -1.04 29.31
N GLN A 49 16.27 -0.26 29.88
CA GLN A 49 15.94 0.92 30.68
C GLN A 49 15.81 2.15 29.74
N GLY A 50 14.62 2.77 29.74
CA GLY A 50 14.36 3.99 28.97
C GLY A 50 15.09 5.21 29.53
N GLY A 51 15.98 5.81 28.75
CA GLY A 51 16.77 6.99 29.13
C GLY A 51 16.20 8.34 28.65
N SER A 52 15.04 8.36 27.97
CA SER A 52 14.47 9.60 27.39
C SER A 52 13.61 10.36 28.39
N THR A 53 13.71 11.69 28.38
CA THR A 53 12.84 12.59 29.16
C THR A 53 11.47 12.76 28.49
N ILE A 54 10.48 13.30 29.21
CA ILE A 54 9.17 13.68 28.65
C ILE A 54 9.34 14.68 27.49
N ASP A 55 10.25 15.65 27.64
CA ASP A 55 10.60 16.61 26.57
C ASP A 55 11.06 15.89 25.30
N GLN A 56 11.98 14.92 25.42
CA GLN A 56 12.47 14.13 24.28
C GLN A 56 11.38 13.22 23.68
N GLN A 57 10.50 12.68 24.52
CA GLN A 57 9.35 11.89 24.04
C GLN A 57 8.39 12.78 23.25
N LEU A 58 8.06 13.97 23.72
CA LEU A 58 7.20 14.93 23.02
C LEU A 58 7.82 15.35 21.67
N ILE A 59 9.11 15.65 21.64
CA ILE A 59 9.84 15.96 20.40
C ILE A 59 9.80 14.78 19.44
N LYS A 60 10.06 13.57 19.93
CA LYS A 60 9.98 12.34 19.13
C LYS A 60 8.59 12.17 18.51
N LEU A 61 7.52 12.35 19.28
CA LEU A 61 6.14 12.24 18.83
C LEU A 61 5.73 13.35 17.85
N SER A 62 6.45 14.49 17.87
CA SER A 62 6.09 15.67 17.07
C SER A 62 6.84 15.79 15.75
N TYR A 63 8.10 15.34 15.69
CA TYR A 63 9.00 15.64 14.56
C TYR A 63 9.68 14.42 13.95
N PHE A 64 9.60 13.25 14.57
CA PHE A 64 10.34 12.09 14.11
C PHE A 64 9.44 10.86 13.86
N SER A 65 9.81 10.04 12.89
CA SER A 65 9.19 8.75 12.69
C SER A 65 9.41 7.83 13.89
N THR A 66 8.42 7.03 14.24
CA THR A 66 8.53 5.99 15.29
C THR A 66 9.18 4.70 14.79
N SER A 67 9.58 4.65 13.51
CA SER A 67 10.22 3.50 12.88
C SER A 67 11.57 3.14 13.52
N LYS A 68 11.82 1.84 13.74
CA LYS A 68 13.09 1.35 14.29
C LYS A 68 14.29 1.66 13.37
N SER A 69 14.11 1.71 12.06
CA SER A 69 15.14 2.04 11.09
C SER A 69 15.68 3.47 11.24
N ASP A 70 14.87 4.39 11.79
CA ASP A 70 15.25 5.79 11.98
C ASP A 70 15.91 6.05 13.34
N GLN A 71 16.07 5.05 14.20
CA GLN A 71 16.68 5.19 15.53
C GLN A 71 18.21 5.27 15.47
N THR A 72 18.72 6.35 14.87
CA THR A 72 20.16 6.61 14.74
C THR A 72 20.67 7.50 15.87
N LEU A 73 21.99 7.45 16.16
CA LEU A 73 22.64 8.37 17.10
C LEU A 73 22.46 9.83 16.69
N LYS A 74 22.49 10.11 15.38
CA LYS A 74 22.23 11.45 14.84
C LYS A 74 20.85 11.94 15.21
N ARG A 75 19.85 11.13 15.08
CA ARG A 75 18.46 11.46 15.47
C ARG A 75 18.36 11.69 16.97
N LYS A 76 18.99 10.84 17.80
CA LYS A 76 19.01 11.05 19.26
C LYS A 76 19.64 12.37 19.66
N ALA A 77 20.70 12.80 18.96
CA ALA A 77 21.29 14.11 19.17
C ALA A 77 20.33 15.26 18.75
N GLN A 78 19.59 15.09 17.67
CA GLN A 78 18.57 16.05 17.22
C GLN A 78 17.39 16.14 18.21
N GLU A 79 16.88 14.99 18.69
CA GLU A 79 15.85 14.92 19.75
C GLU A 79 16.32 15.67 21.01
N ALA A 80 17.54 15.45 21.45
CA ALA A 80 18.11 16.11 22.65
C ALA A 80 18.24 17.63 22.45
N TRP A 81 18.73 18.06 21.28
CA TRP A 81 18.85 19.49 20.99
C TRP A 81 17.49 20.20 20.94
N LEU A 82 16.49 19.59 20.28
CA LEU A 82 15.13 20.13 20.21
C LEU A 82 14.45 20.13 21.58
N ALA A 83 14.67 19.11 22.44
CA ALA A 83 14.17 19.07 23.80
C ALA A 83 14.73 20.23 24.67
N LEU A 84 16.02 20.55 24.50
CA LEU A 84 16.63 21.74 25.14
C LEU A 84 16.00 23.05 24.66
N GLN A 85 15.64 23.16 23.37
CA GLN A 85 14.95 24.35 22.85
C GLN A 85 13.51 24.44 23.38
N LEU A 86 12.79 23.29 23.41
CA LEU A 86 11.44 23.20 23.94
C LEU A 86 11.38 23.73 25.38
N ASP A 87 12.28 23.25 26.26
CA ASP A 87 12.36 23.64 27.67
C ASP A 87 12.70 25.14 27.89
N LYS A 88 13.36 25.78 26.92
CA LYS A 88 13.63 27.22 26.96
C LYS A 88 12.41 28.09 26.65
N HIS A 89 11.49 27.60 25.86
CA HIS A 89 10.38 28.38 25.31
C HIS A 89 9.04 28.12 25.99
N TYR A 90 8.89 26.98 26.67
CA TYR A 90 7.65 26.54 27.30
C TYR A 90 7.87 26.19 28.78
N SER A 91 6.87 26.44 29.63
CA SER A 91 6.90 25.96 31.00
C SER A 91 6.79 24.44 31.06
N LYS A 92 7.27 23.83 32.14
CA LYS A 92 7.15 22.38 32.37
C LYS A 92 5.70 21.90 32.33
N ASP A 93 4.76 22.69 32.87
CA ASP A 93 3.34 22.37 32.83
C ASP A 93 2.77 22.42 31.40
N GLN A 94 3.22 23.38 30.58
CA GLN A 94 2.87 23.45 29.18
C GLN A 94 3.38 22.22 28.42
N ILE A 95 4.65 21.87 28.61
CA ILE A 95 5.27 20.69 27.97
C ILE A 95 4.53 19.42 28.38
N LEU A 96 4.22 19.25 29.66
CA LEU A 96 3.47 18.09 30.14
C LEU A 96 2.04 18.04 29.56
N THR A 97 1.40 19.21 29.44
CA THR A 97 0.07 19.32 28.84
C THR A 97 0.11 18.96 27.34
N PHE A 98 1.12 19.39 26.60
CA PHE A 98 1.31 18.97 25.20
C PHE A 98 1.50 17.47 25.08
N TYR A 99 2.31 16.86 25.96
CA TYR A 99 2.51 15.42 26.03
C TYR A 99 1.19 14.69 26.30
N ILE A 100 0.41 15.10 27.32
CA ILE A 100 -0.89 14.54 27.70
C ILE A 100 -1.87 14.57 26.52
N ASN A 101 -1.87 15.63 25.73
CA ASN A 101 -2.75 15.80 24.57
C ASN A 101 -2.29 15.02 23.33
N LYS A 102 -1.00 14.67 23.23
CA LYS A 102 -0.42 14.11 22.00
C LYS A 102 -0.23 12.60 22.03
N VAL A 103 -0.06 11.99 23.19
CA VAL A 103 0.27 10.56 23.30
C VAL A 103 -0.83 9.68 22.72
N PHE A 104 -0.40 8.63 22.03
CA PHE A 104 -1.29 7.59 21.55
C PHE A 104 -1.68 6.65 22.67
N MET A 105 -2.98 6.35 22.80
CA MET A 105 -3.59 5.64 23.93
C MET A 105 -4.28 4.32 23.54
N GLY A 106 -4.08 3.85 22.30
CA GLY A 106 -4.77 2.66 21.76
C GLY A 106 -6.13 2.98 21.14
N TYR A 107 -6.66 2.06 20.33
CA TYR A 107 -7.95 2.18 19.63
C TYR A 107 -8.16 3.50 18.88
N GLY A 108 -7.12 4.03 18.26
CA GLY A 108 -7.20 5.32 17.57
C GLY A 108 -7.31 6.56 18.46
N ASN A 109 -7.23 6.40 19.79
CA ASN A 109 -7.33 7.51 20.72
C ASN A 109 -5.98 8.21 20.89
N TYR A 110 -5.97 9.50 20.67
CA TYR A 110 -4.86 10.40 20.98
C TYR A 110 -5.25 11.36 22.11
N GLY A 111 -4.36 11.50 23.08
CA GLY A 111 -4.56 12.28 24.29
C GLY A 111 -5.27 11.53 25.40
N MET A 112 -4.81 11.77 26.62
CA MET A 112 -5.28 11.06 27.81
C MET A 112 -6.73 11.40 28.21
N GLU A 113 -7.21 12.62 27.92
CA GLU A 113 -8.61 13.00 28.14
C GLU A 113 -9.57 12.19 27.22
N THR A 114 -9.17 11.99 25.96
CA THR A 114 -9.92 11.14 25.01
C THR A 114 -9.94 9.70 25.50
N ALA A 115 -8.80 9.19 25.98
CA ALA A 115 -8.67 7.85 26.52
C ALA A 115 -9.52 7.65 27.80
N ALA A 116 -9.54 8.61 28.72
CA ALA A 116 -10.36 8.57 29.91
C ALA A 116 -11.86 8.46 29.58
N LYS A 117 -12.33 9.21 28.59
CA LYS A 117 -13.70 9.11 28.07
C LYS A 117 -13.96 7.79 27.40
N PHE A 118 -12.99 7.30 26.60
CA PHE A 118 -13.10 6.03 25.88
C PHE A 118 -13.17 4.83 26.83
N TYR A 119 -12.23 4.75 27.80
CA TYR A 119 -12.16 3.60 28.70
C TYR A 119 -13.17 3.66 29.84
N TYR A 120 -13.47 4.84 30.35
CA TYR A 120 -14.23 5.01 31.59
C TYR A 120 -15.49 5.89 31.47
N GLY A 121 -15.71 6.58 30.33
CA GLY A 121 -16.79 7.56 30.20
C GLY A 121 -16.60 8.82 31.08
N LYS A 122 -15.41 9.00 31.64
CA LYS A 122 -15.07 10.05 32.62
C LYS A 122 -14.10 11.06 32.03
N SER A 123 -14.12 12.30 32.55
CA SER A 123 -13.00 13.24 32.35
C SER A 123 -11.82 12.85 33.25
N LEU A 124 -10.62 13.32 32.92
CA LEU A 124 -9.41 13.05 33.73
C LEU A 124 -9.57 13.42 35.20
N SER A 125 -10.34 14.49 35.49
CA SER A 125 -10.60 14.94 36.88
C SER A 125 -11.55 14.03 37.67
N GLN A 126 -12.25 13.11 37.01
CA GLN A 126 -13.21 12.19 37.62
C GLN A 126 -12.62 10.79 37.83
N LEU A 127 -11.41 10.55 37.36
CA LEU A 127 -10.73 9.28 37.54
C LEU A 127 -10.29 9.09 38.98
N ASP A 128 -10.45 7.88 39.52
CA ASP A 128 -9.81 7.47 40.76
C ASP A 128 -8.30 7.22 40.57
N LEU A 129 -7.61 6.84 41.65
CA LEU A 129 -6.16 6.66 41.63
C LEU A 129 -5.74 5.49 40.73
N ALA A 130 -6.47 4.35 40.80
CA ALA A 130 -6.17 3.19 39.98
C ALA A 130 -6.39 3.45 38.48
N GLN A 131 -7.50 4.12 38.13
CA GLN A 131 -7.81 4.53 36.75
C GLN A 131 -6.78 5.55 36.23
N THR A 132 -6.40 6.53 37.05
CA THR A 132 -5.37 7.52 36.70
C THR A 132 -4.01 6.84 36.43
N ALA A 133 -3.62 5.88 37.27
CA ALA A 133 -2.37 5.15 37.10
C ALA A 133 -2.37 4.30 35.82
N LEU A 134 -3.50 3.67 35.47
CA LEU A 134 -3.62 2.96 34.21
C LEU A 134 -3.47 3.91 33.01
N ILE A 135 -4.22 5.02 32.98
CA ILE A 135 -4.13 6.01 31.91
C ILE A 135 -2.69 6.55 31.77
N ALA A 136 -1.98 6.83 32.86
CA ALA A 136 -0.59 7.26 32.82
C ALA A 136 0.38 6.15 32.31
N GLY A 137 0.03 4.88 32.48
CA GLY A 137 0.87 3.73 32.11
C GLY A 137 0.79 3.32 30.64
N ILE A 138 -0.37 3.52 29.98
CA ILE A 138 -0.66 3.09 28.61
C ILE A 138 0.33 3.60 27.56
N PRO A 139 0.77 4.89 27.56
CA PRO A 139 1.59 5.46 26.47
C PRO A 139 2.90 4.74 26.18
N ASN A 140 3.46 4.04 27.16
CA ASN A 140 4.72 3.31 27.02
C ASN A 140 4.63 2.19 25.97
N ALA A 141 3.53 1.44 25.96
CA ALA A 141 3.23 0.41 24.97
C ALA A 141 1.70 0.22 24.82
N PRO A 142 1.00 1.10 24.10
CA PRO A 142 -0.46 1.16 24.08
C PRO A 142 -1.16 -0.14 23.64
N SER A 143 -0.55 -0.90 22.75
CA SER A 143 -1.08 -2.20 22.32
C SER A 143 -0.88 -3.31 23.37
N SER A 144 0.20 -3.23 24.15
CA SER A 144 0.53 -4.23 25.19
C SER A 144 -0.21 -3.97 26.51
N TYR A 145 -0.36 -2.68 26.88
CA TYR A 145 -0.98 -2.28 28.15
C TYR A 145 -2.48 -1.92 27.99
N ASN A 146 -3.11 -2.48 26.97
CA ASN A 146 -4.52 -2.27 26.71
C ASN A 146 -5.36 -3.16 27.65
N PRO A 147 -6.27 -2.57 28.48
CA PRO A 147 -7.02 -3.34 29.46
C PRO A 147 -8.03 -4.32 28.84
N TYR A 148 -8.49 -4.06 27.60
CA TYR A 148 -9.44 -4.96 26.93
C TYR A 148 -8.72 -6.18 26.31
N SER A 149 -7.59 -5.97 25.64
CA SER A 149 -6.88 -7.04 24.91
C SER A 149 -5.85 -7.78 25.78
N ASN A 150 -5.26 -7.12 26.77
CA ASN A 150 -4.21 -7.65 27.61
C ASN A 150 -4.38 -7.22 29.09
N PRO A 151 -5.48 -7.60 29.76
CA PRO A 151 -5.79 -7.11 31.11
C PRO A 151 -4.68 -7.42 32.14
N LYS A 152 -3.97 -8.54 32.00
CA LYS A 152 -2.87 -8.90 32.87
C LYS A 152 -1.69 -7.92 32.76
N LEU A 153 -1.23 -7.61 31.55
CA LEU A 153 -0.14 -6.66 31.34
C LEU A 153 -0.57 -5.22 31.71
N ALA A 154 -1.81 -4.87 31.48
CA ALA A 154 -2.38 -3.59 31.89
C ALA A 154 -2.39 -3.46 33.43
N LEU A 155 -2.76 -4.53 34.15
CA LEU A 155 -2.71 -4.62 35.62
C LEU A 155 -1.27 -4.45 36.14
N GLU A 156 -0.32 -5.20 35.57
CA GLU A 156 1.08 -5.11 35.94
C GLU A 156 1.60 -3.67 35.74
N ARG A 157 1.33 -3.05 34.61
CA ARG A 157 1.75 -1.69 34.29
C ARG A 157 1.11 -0.64 35.20
N ARG A 158 -0.19 -0.74 35.49
CA ARG A 158 -0.87 0.10 36.49
C ARG A 158 -0.16 0.05 37.83
N ASN A 159 0.15 -1.15 38.30
CA ASN A 159 0.81 -1.35 39.58
C ASN A 159 2.24 -0.80 39.63
N GLU A 160 2.98 -0.88 38.49
CA GLU A 160 4.28 -0.20 38.33
C GLU A 160 4.15 1.32 38.50
N VAL A 161 3.12 1.95 37.91
CA VAL A 161 2.86 3.39 38.07
C VAL A 161 2.56 3.72 39.51
N LEU A 162 1.68 2.96 40.18
CA LEU A 162 1.34 3.17 41.59
C LEU A 162 2.57 3.02 42.51
N GLN A 163 3.40 2.03 42.27
CA GLN A 163 4.66 1.86 42.99
C GLN A 163 5.60 3.06 42.77
N ALA A 164 5.75 3.52 41.52
CA ALA A 164 6.56 4.68 41.21
C ALA A 164 6.05 5.97 41.89
N MET A 165 4.72 6.14 41.98
CA MET A 165 4.11 7.26 42.70
C MET A 165 4.42 7.19 44.22
N TYR A 166 4.35 6.01 44.82
CA TYR A 166 4.73 5.81 46.23
C TYR A 166 6.21 6.10 46.47
N GLU A 167 7.10 5.54 45.64
CA GLU A 167 8.55 5.77 45.74
C GLU A 167 8.92 7.26 45.59
N ASN A 168 8.14 8.03 44.83
CA ASN A 168 8.30 9.47 44.65
C ASN A 168 7.52 10.32 45.69
N HIS A 169 6.99 9.67 46.74
CA HIS A 169 6.25 10.33 47.81
C HIS A 169 5.01 11.13 47.34
N LYS A 170 4.38 10.68 46.27
CA LYS A 170 3.18 11.29 45.71
C LYS A 170 1.90 10.68 46.31
N ILE A 171 1.97 9.45 46.78
CA ILE A 171 0.91 8.75 47.48
C ILE A 171 1.49 8.01 48.71
N SER A 172 0.62 7.71 49.68
CA SER A 172 0.98 6.90 50.84
C SER A 172 0.98 5.39 50.47
N LYS A 173 1.63 4.56 51.32
CA LYS A 173 1.64 3.12 51.17
C LYS A 173 0.23 2.53 51.21
N SER A 174 -0.66 3.08 52.05
CA SER A 174 -2.06 2.67 52.12
C SER A 174 -2.83 2.96 50.82
N GLN A 175 -2.62 4.13 50.19
CA GLN A 175 -3.22 4.48 48.92
C GLN A 175 -2.74 3.59 47.77
N GLU A 176 -1.44 3.29 47.74
CA GLU A 176 -0.88 2.36 46.78
C GLU A 176 -1.54 0.99 46.88
N GLN A 177 -1.57 0.41 48.11
CA GLN A 177 -2.13 -0.91 48.35
C GLN A 177 -3.64 -0.99 48.01
N GLN A 178 -4.40 0.05 48.39
CA GLN A 178 -5.80 0.15 48.05
C GLN A 178 -6.03 0.18 46.54
N ALA A 179 -5.31 1.02 45.81
CA ALA A 179 -5.43 1.13 44.36
C ALA A 179 -4.93 -0.12 43.61
N GLN A 180 -3.91 -0.81 44.12
CA GLN A 180 -3.44 -2.09 43.57
C GLN A 180 -4.44 -3.23 43.79
N ALA A 181 -5.25 -3.20 44.85
CA ALA A 181 -6.28 -4.20 45.13
C ALA A 181 -7.52 -4.06 44.25
N GLU A 182 -7.69 -2.95 43.56
CA GLU A 182 -8.82 -2.74 42.66
C GLU A 182 -8.70 -3.63 41.40
N ASP A 183 -9.85 -4.22 40.98
CA ASP A 183 -9.92 -4.97 39.73
C ASP A 183 -9.60 -4.07 38.54
N ILE A 184 -8.82 -4.60 37.59
CA ILE A 184 -8.44 -3.84 36.38
C ILE A 184 -9.62 -3.41 35.53
N ASN A 185 -10.72 -4.19 35.61
CA ASN A 185 -11.97 -3.91 34.88
C ASN A 185 -12.88 -2.93 35.62
N ASN A 186 -12.52 -2.48 36.84
CA ASN A 186 -13.36 -1.60 37.63
C ASN A 186 -13.63 -0.28 36.92
N GLY A 187 -14.91 -0.06 36.55
CA GLY A 187 -15.37 1.13 35.85
C GLY A 187 -15.02 1.17 34.36
N LEU A 188 -14.39 0.15 33.79
CA LEU A 188 -14.24 0.05 32.34
C LEU A 188 -15.60 -0.04 31.66
N LEU A 189 -15.82 0.79 30.66
CA LEU A 189 -16.99 0.69 29.80
C LEU A 189 -16.92 -0.61 28.98
N PRO A 190 -18.08 -1.22 28.65
CA PRO A 190 -18.11 -2.28 27.67
C PRO A 190 -17.45 -1.81 26.37
N VAL A 191 -16.68 -2.68 25.71
CA VAL A 191 -16.18 -2.39 24.37
C VAL A 191 -17.40 -2.20 23.47
N HIS A 192 -17.67 -0.97 23.04
CA HIS A 192 -18.77 -0.72 22.13
C HIS A 192 -18.50 -1.42 20.80
N GLN A 193 -19.46 -2.17 20.27
CA GLN A 193 -19.32 -2.84 18.96
C GLN A 193 -18.93 -1.85 17.86
N ASN A 194 -19.47 -0.62 17.88
CA ASN A 194 -19.11 0.45 16.96
C ASN A 194 -17.62 0.83 17.08
N ASN A 195 -17.03 0.80 18.27
CA ASN A 195 -15.61 1.11 18.46
C ASN A 195 -14.68 -0.01 17.97
N VAL A 196 -15.14 -1.26 17.95
CA VAL A 196 -14.40 -2.39 17.37
C VAL A 196 -14.39 -2.28 15.85
N GLU A 197 -15.54 -1.99 15.26
CA GLU A 197 -15.67 -1.78 13.80
C GLU A 197 -14.87 -0.56 13.33
N ASP A 198 -14.95 0.57 14.03
CA ASP A 198 -14.15 1.75 13.73
C ASP A 198 -12.64 1.50 13.91
N SER A 199 -12.24 0.72 14.91
CA SER A 199 -10.85 0.31 15.11
C SER A 199 -10.36 -0.63 14.01
N GLU A 200 -11.22 -1.53 13.53
CA GLU A 200 -10.88 -2.43 12.42
C GLU A 200 -10.78 -1.68 11.10
N LYS A 201 -11.72 -0.78 10.81
CA LYS A 201 -11.66 0.13 9.67
C LYS A 201 -10.41 1.03 9.72
N ALA A 202 -10.08 1.57 10.87
CA ALA A 202 -8.85 2.36 11.05
C ALA A 202 -7.60 1.53 10.78
N LYS A 203 -7.54 0.26 11.21
CA LYS A 203 -6.44 -0.66 10.91
C LYS A 203 -6.36 -0.98 9.41
N ILE A 204 -7.48 -1.22 8.77
CA ILE A 204 -7.57 -1.48 7.33
C ILE A 204 -7.07 -0.26 6.53
N ALA A 205 -7.44 0.94 6.98
CA ALA A 205 -7.05 2.19 6.34
C ALA A 205 -5.70 2.76 6.80
N ASP A 206 -4.99 2.14 7.76
CA ASP A 206 -3.80 2.68 8.43
C ASP A 206 -2.73 3.23 7.47
N PRO A 207 -2.30 2.51 6.40
CA PRO A 207 -1.32 3.03 5.46
C PRO A 207 -1.79 4.29 4.73
N TYR A 208 -3.09 4.36 4.40
CA TYR A 208 -3.69 5.51 3.75
C TYR A 208 -3.80 6.70 4.71
N LEU A 209 -4.27 6.48 5.93
CA LEU A 209 -4.40 7.51 6.96
C LEU A 209 -3.07 8.14 7.33
N LYS A 210 -1.99 7.36 7.34
CA LYS A 210 -0.64 7.90 7.53
C LYS A 210 -0.27 8.96 6.48
N GLU A 211 -0.58 8.70 5.22
CA GLU A 211 -0.31 9.65 4.12
C GLU A 211 -1.28 10.85 4.18
N VAL A 212 -2.53 10.66 4.62
CA VAL A 212 -3.48 11.76 4.87
C VAL A 212 -2.93 12.72 5.91
N ILE A 213 -2.41 12.20 7.02
CA ILE A 213 -1.80 13.02 8.09
C ILE A 213 -0.67 13.86 7.52
N GLN A 214 0.26 13.25 6.77
CA GLN A 214 1.38 13.97 6.16
C GLN A 214 0.91 15.04 5.14
N ASP A 215 -0.12 14.73 4.35
CA ASP A 215 -0.69 15.66 3.38
C ASP A 215 -1.37 16.86 4.07
N VAL A 216 -2.05 16.63 5.20
CA VAL A 216 -2.67 17.68 6.04
C VAL A 216 -1.60 18.58 6.68
N GLU A 217 -0.54 17.98 7.24
CA GLU A 217 0.61 18.70 7.81
C GLU A 217 1.33 19.54 6.73
N ALA A 218 1.53 18.99 5.54
CA ALA A 218 2.13 19.72 4.41
C ALA A 218 1.27 20.90 3.93
N LYS A 219 -0.04 20.87 4.21
CA LYS A 219 -0.98 21.98 3.95
C LYS A 219 -1.01 23.02 5.07
N GLY A 220 -0.23 22.85 6.13
CA GLY A 220 -0.06 23.77 7.26
C GLY A 220 -1.08 23.58 8.39
N TYR A 221 -1.73 22.43 8.48
CA TYR A 221 -2.64 22.09 9.56
C TYR A 221 -2.04 21.02 10.47
N ASP A 222 -2.42 21.04 11.75
CA ASP A 222 -2.14 19.95 12.70
C ASP A 222 -3.41 19.10 12.87
N PRO A 223 -3.45 17.88 12.33
CA PRO A 223 -4.64 17.02 12.41
C PRO A 223 -4.96 16.54 13.82
N PHE A 224 -4.01 16.64 14.75
CA PHE A 224 -4.16 16.14 16.11
C PHE A 224 -4.59 17.22 17.11
N THR A 225 -4.38 18.50 16.79
CA THR A 225 -4.64 19.60 17.73
C THR A 225 -5.71 20.59 17.29
N GLN A 226 -6.08 20.61 16.01
CA GLN A 226 -6.98 21.63 15.44
C GLN A 226 -8.44 21.18 15.29
N CYS A 227 -8.82 19.99 15.74
CA CYS A 227 -10.19 19.45 15.62
C CYS A 227 -10.77 19.56 14.20
N LEU A 228 -9.98 19.17 13.20
CA LEU A 228 -10.33 19.26 11.78
C LEU A 228 -11.31 18.17 11.38
N LYS A 229 -12.19 18.47 10.39
CA LYS A 229 -12.84 17.45 9.57
C LYS A 229 -12.08 17.35 8.25
N ILE A 230 -11.54 16.17 7.97
CA ILE A 230 -10.71 15.92 6.80
C ILE A 230 -11.49 15.04 5.82
N TYR A 231 -11.81 15.59 4.66
CA TYR A 231 -12.50 14.88 3.58
C TYR A 231 -11.46 14.24 2.66
N THR A 232 -11.36 12.93 2.69
CA THR A 232 -10.39 12.16 1.92
C THR A 232 -10.96 11.63 0.61
N ASN A 233 -10.08 11.09 -0.24
CA ASN A 233 -10.47 10.41 -1.48
C ASN A 233 -10.54 8.88 -1.31
N LEU A 234 -10.43 8.37 -0.08
CA LEU A 234 -10.48 6.96 0.25
C LEU A 234 -11.84 6.36 -0.10
N ASP A 235 -11.83 5.27 -0.85
CA ASP A 235 -12.97 4.38 -1.03
C ASP A 235 -12.81 3.19 -0.09
N MET A 236 -13.62 3.13 0.96
CA MET A 236 -13.51 2.08 1.97
C MET A 236 -13.83 0.69 1.43
N ASN A 237 -14.73 0.56 0.46
CA ASN A 237 -15.06 -0.75 -0.11
C ASN A 237 -13.86 -1.32 -0.88
N ILE A 238 -13.19 -0.47 -1.68
CA ILE A 238 -11.96 -0.85 -2.40
C ILE A 238 -10.83 -1.12 -1.39
N GLN A 239 -10.72 -0.32 -0.33
CA GLN A 239 -9.70 -0.46 0.69
C GLN A 239 -9.86 -1.78 1.48
N GLU A 240 -11.07 -2.12 1.88
CA GLU A 240 -11.40 -3.36 2.58
C GLU A 240 -11.10 -4.57 1.68
N LYS A 241 -11.50 -4.51 0.41
CA LYS A 241 -11.20 -5.55 -0.57
C LYS A 241 -9.69 -5.73 -0.78
N LEU A 242 -8.97 -4.64 -0.93
CA LEU A 242 -7.51 -4.65 -1.07
C LEU A 242 -6.82 -5.27 0.16
N TYR A 243 -7.30 -4.93 1.36
CA TYR A 243 -6.83 -5.49 2.62
C TYR A 243 -7.14 -7.00 2.73
N GLU A 244 -8.35 -7.42 2.33
CA GLU A 244 -8.77 -8.82 2.34
C GLU A 244 -7.89 -9.68 1.42
N ILE A 245 -7.66 -9.23 0.18
CA ILE A 245 -6.79 -9.92 -0.79
C ILE A 245 -5.37 -10.10 -0.22
N ALA A 246 -4.83 -9.07 0.47
CA ALA A 246 -3.49 -9.11 1.04
C ALA A 246 -3.38 -10.00 2.28
N ASN A 247 -4.41 -10.05 3.11
CA ASN A 247 -4.35 -10.65 4.45
C ASN A 247 -5.06 -12.00 4.58
N THR A 248 -5.69 -12.49 3.51
CA THR A 248 -6.25 -13.85 3.44
C THR A 248 -5.58 -14.63 2.30
N ASN A 249 -5.81 -15.94 2.23
CA ASN A 249 -5.41 -16.76 1.10
C ASN A 249 -6.62 -17.16 0.21
N ASN A 250 -7.74 -16.42 0.34
CA ASN A 250 -8.97 -16.71 -0.40
C ASN A 250 -8.88 -16.33 -1.88
N TYR A 251 -8.06 -15.35 -2.22
CA TYR A 251 -7.94 -14.77 -3.56
C TYR A 251 -6.60 -15.08 -4.20
N VAL A 252 -5.52 -14.95 -3.42
CA VAL A 252 -4.15 -15.17 -3.85
C VAL A 252 -3.42 -15.96 -2.76
N TYR A 253 -2.71 -17.00 -3.15
CA TYR A 253 -1.96 -17.83 -2.20
C TYR A 253 -0.56 -17.25 -1.96
N PHE A 254 -0.30 -16.82 -0.73
CA PHE A 254 1.02 -16.40 -0.28
C PHE A 254 1.72 -17.57 0.42
N PRO A 255 2.92 -17.97 0.00
CA PRO A 255 3.58 -19.18 0.51
C PRO A 255 4.02 -19.07 1.98
N ASN A 256 4.16 -17.86 2.51
CA ASN A 256 4.50 -17.61 3.91
C ASN A 256 4.06 -16.20 4.35
N ASN A 257 4.16 -15.91 5.67
CA ASN A 257 3.77 -14.62 6.24
C ASN A 257 4.88 -13.55 6.18
N LYS A 258 6.10 -13.89 5.74
CA LYS A 258 7.23 -12.94 5.63
C LYS A 258 7.17 -12.12 4.34
N ILE A 259 6.62 -12.69 3.25
CA ILE A 259 6.40 -11.96 2.01
C ILE A 259 5.48 -10.78 2.29
N GLN A 260 5.90 -9.61 1.86
CA GLN A 260 5.14 -8.37 1.94
C GLN A 260 4.57 -8.01 0.58
N VAL A 261 3.45 -7.28 0.60
CA VAL A 261 2.83 -6.70 -0.58
C VAL A 261 2.50 -5.24 -0.30
N ALA A 262 2.75 -4.39 -1.27
CA ALA A 262 2.28 -3.02 -1.28
C ALA A 262 1.52 -2.74 -2.56
N SER A 263 0.47 -1.94 -2.48
CA SER A 263 -0.31 -1.54 -3.66
C SER A 263 -0.89 -0.16 -3.48
N THR A 264 -1.02 0.56 -4.59
CA THR A 264 -1.68 1.86 -4.67
C THR A 264 -2.64 1.88 -5.85
N ILE A 265 -3.82 2.41 -5.62
CA ILE A 265 -4.89 2.56 -6.61
C ILE A 265 -5.20 4.04 -6.80
N ILE A 266 -5.14 4.51 -8.04
CA ILE A 266 -5.35 5.91 -8.41
C ILE A 266 -6.43 6.02 -9.49
N ASN A 267 -7.29 7.04 -9.36
CA ASN A 267 -8.17 7.47 -10.44
C ASN A 267 -7.36 8.26 -11.48
N PRO A 268 -7.25 7.77 -12.74
CA PRO A 268 -6.42 8.39 -13.77
C PRO A 268 -6.85 9.81 -14.16
N HIS A 269 -8.11 10.18 -13.95
CA HIS A 269 -8.66 11.45 -14.45
C HIS A 269 -8.43 12.64 -13.51
N ASN A 270 -7.99 12.39 -12.27
CA ASN A 270 -7.83 13.45 -11.27
C ASN A 270 -6.70 13.19 -10.27
N GLY A 271 -6.00 12.05 -10.34
CA GLY A 271 -4.91 11.70 -9.44
C GLY A 271 -5.34 11.33 -8.00
N LYS A 272 -6.63 11.18 -7.74
CA LYS A 272 -7.14 10.78 -6.42
C LYS A 272 -6.66 9.38 -6.07
N VAL A 273 -5.98 9.24 -4.94
CA VAL A 273 -5.63 7.94 -4.37
C VAL A 273 -6.88 7.40 -3.70
N VAL A 274 -7.42 6.31 -4.22
CA VAL A 274 -8.70 5.74 -3.74
C VAL A 274 -8.49 4.60 -2.74
N ALA A 275 -7.36 3.91 -2.80
CA ALA A 275 -6.98 2.89 -1.82
C ALA A 275 -5.46 2.68 -1.81
N MET A 276 -4.94 2.18 -0.69
CA MET A 276 -3.50 1.90 -0.52
C MET A 276 -3.27 0.83 0.54
N ILE A 277 -2.35 -0.11 0.27
CA ILE A 277 -1.85 -1.04 1.27
C ILE A 277 -0.33 -0.98 1.33
N GLY A 278 0.23 -0.90 2.54
CA GLY A 278 1.67 -0.77 2.78
C GLY A 278 2.35 -2.03 3.30
N GLY A 279 1.62 -3.15 3.40
CA GLY A 279 2.12 -4.43 3.88
C GLY A 279 1.01 -5.40 4.23
N ARG A 280 1.37 -6.64 4.61
CA ARG A 280 0.44 -7.68 5.03
C ARG A 280 0.86 -8.33 6.33
N LYS A 281 -0.12 -8.87 7.10
CA LYS A 281 0.12 -9.59 8.37
C LYS A 281 0.97 -8.77 9.38
N LEU A 282 0.78 -7.44 9.40
CA LEU A 282 1.57 -6.51 10.21
C LEU A 282 1.22 -6.53 11.72
N GLY A 283 0.21 -7.30 12.13
CA GLY A 283 -0.27 -7.31 13.51
C GLY A 283 -0.98 -6.01 13.89
N ASN A 284 -0.88 -5.60 15.15
CA ASN A 284 -1.51 -4.38 15.67
C ASN A 284 -0.50 -3.22 15.71
N VAL A 285 0.04 -2.85 14.55
CA VAL A 285 0.96 -1.71 14.41
C VAL A 285 0.19 -0.55 13.79
N THR A 286 0.14 0.59 14.48
CA THR A 286 -0.46 1.83 13.98
C THR A 286 0.62 2.71 13.36
N PHE A 287 0.35 3.28 12.18
CA PHE A 287 1.26 4.08 11.37
C PHE A 287 2.62 3.41 11.12
N GLY A 288 2.56 2.10 10.88
CA GLY A 288 3.72 1.26 10.59
C GLY A 288 4.43 1.64 9.29
N LEU A 289 5.37 0.76 8.88
CA LEU A 289 6.09 0.91 7.62
C LEU A 289 5.11 0.85 6.45
N ASN A 290 4.98 1.95 5.70
CA ASN A 290 4.19 2.01 4.48
C ASN A 290 5.07 1.80 3.26
N ARG A 291 5.14 0.56 2.75
CA ARG A 291 5.96 0.20 1.59
C ARG A 291 5.44 0.79 0.28
N ALA A 292 4.18 1.23 0.26
CA ALA A 292 3.57 1.82 -0.94
C ALA A 292 4.18 3.16 -1.35
N VAL A 293 4.86 3.84 -0.43
CA VAL A 293 5.53 5.14 -0.66
C VAL A 293 7.05 5.07 -0.59
N GLN A 294 7.63 3.89 -0.29
CA GLN A 294 9.08 3.71 -0.27
C GLN A 294 9.66 3.61 -1.68
N THR A 295 10.82 4.22 -1.89
CA THR A 295 11.49 4.35 -3.20
C THR A 295 12.87 3.69 -3.24
N ASP A 296 13.15 2.80 -2.31
CA ASP A 296 14.43 2.07 -2.18
C ASP A 296 14.45 0.74 -2.96
N ARG A 297 13.35 0.40 -3.63
CA ARG A 297 13.22 -0.80 -4.45
C ARG A 297 13.19 -0.45 -5.94
N THR A 298 13.89 -1.24 -6.74
CA THR A 298 13.83 -1.10 -8.19
C THR A 298 12.60 -1.79 -8.75
N ASP A 299 11.91 -1.12 -9.68
CA ASP A 299 10.66 -1.57 -10.28
C ASP A 299 10.86 -2.50 -11.50
N GLY A 300 12.11 -2.79 -11.83
CA GLY A 300 12.46 -3.70 -12.92
C GLY A 300 11.87 -3.26 -14.26
N SER A 301 11.42 -4.22 -15.04
CA SER A 301 10.91 -4.00 -16.40
C SER A 301 9.65 -3.12 -16.49
N THR A 302 9.04 -2.72 -15.37
CA THR A 302 7.97 -1.70 -15.40
C THR A 302 8.51 -0.31 -15.75
N ALA A 303 9.83 -0.09 -15.69
CA ALA A 303 10.49 1.11 -16.18
C ALA A 303 10.42 1.29 -17.71
N LYS A 304 10.37 0.20 -18.49
CA LYS A 304 10.51 0.22 -19.95
C LYS A 304 9.50 1.12 -20.68
N PRO A 305 8.20 1.11 -20.37
CA PRO A 305 7.26 2.08 -20.97
C PRO A 305 7.56 3.52 -20.60
N LEU A 306 8.14 3.77 -19.42
CA LEU A 306 8.37 5.09 -18.84
C LEU A 306 9.70 5.71 -19.33
N MET A 307 10.75 4.91 -19.45
CA MET A 307 12.10 5.41 -19.71
C MET A 307 12.59 5.14 -21.14
N ASP A 308 12.11 4.08 -21.79
CA ASP A 308 12.62 3.65 -23.09
C ASP A 308 11.60 3.93 -24.21
N TYR A 309 10.51 3.19 -24.25
CA TYR A 309 9.57 3.17 -25.37
C TYR A 309 8.64 4.38 -25.43
N GLY A 310 8.19 4.91 -24.30
CA GLY A 310 7.41 6.16 -24.26
C GLY A 310 8.19 7.33 -24.84
N PRO A 311 9.41 7.62 -24.34
CA PRO A 311 10.30 8.63 -24.93
C PRO A 311 10.64 8.40 -26.40
N ALA A 312 10.80 7.13 -26.84
CA ALA A 312 11.07 6.82 -28.25
C ALA A 312 9.91 7.22 -29.17
N ILE A 313 8.68 6.96 -28.75
CA ILE A 313 7.51 7.41 -29.50
C ILE A 313 7.39 8.94 -29.44
N GLU A 314 7.50 9.53 -28.25
CA GLU A 314 7.30 10.96 -28.01
C GLU A 314 8.32 11.84 -28.78
N TYR A 315 9.60 11.49 -28.72
CA TYR A 315 10.67 12.37 -29.22
C TYR A 315 11.28 11.94 -30.54
N LYS A 316 11.07 10.66 -30.95
CA LYS A 316 11.61 10.12 -32.19
C LYS A 316 10.55 9.65 -33.17
N GLN A 317 9.25 9.72 -32.76
CA GLN A 317 8.12 9.27 -33.56
C GLN A 317 8.27 7.83 -34.05
N TRP A 318 8.87 6.96 -33.23
CA TRP A 318 9.02 5.57 -33.59
C TRP A 318 7.67 4.87 -33.70
N ALA A 319 7.52 4.08 -34.76
CA ALA A 319 6.37 3.21 -34.94
C ALA A 319 6.49 1.96 -34.08
N THR A 320 5.37 1.29 -33.80
CA THR A 320 5.39 0.02 -33.06
C THR A 320 6.11 -1.09 -33.81
N TYR A 321 6.27 -0.96 -35.14
CA TYR A 321 7.07 -1.84 -35.99
C TYR A 321 8.55 -1.42 -36.12
N HIS A 322 9.03 -0.43 -35.36
CA HIS A 322 10.45 -0.08 -35.40
C HIS A 322 11.29 -1.30 -35.05
N MET A 323 12.28 -1.60 -35.94
CA MET A 323 13.11 -2.81 -35.79
C MET A 323 14.21 -2.57 -34.77
N LEU A 324 14.33 -3.50 -33.85
CA LEU A 324 15.37 -3.60 -32.83
C LEU A 324 16.11 -4.92 -32.98
N LYS A 325 17.30 -5.01 -32.41
CA LYS A 325 18.12 -6.21 -32.47
C LYS A 325 18.35 -6.76 -31.09
N ASP A 326 17.89 -7.97 -30.86
CA ASP A 326 18.17 -8.71 -29.64
C ASP A 326 19.37 -9.64 -29.89
N GLU A 327 20.55 -9.08 -29.76
CA GLU A 327 21.86 -9.72 -30.00
C GLU A 327 22.85 -9.29 -28.88
N PRO A 328 24.02 -9.95 -28.72
CA PRO A 328 25.00 -9.57 -27.68
C PRO A 328 25.27 -8.08 -27.67
N TYR A 329 25.08 -7.45 -26.51
CA TYR A 329 25.14 -6.00 -26.36
C TYR A 329 25.76 -5.62 -25.01
N ASN A 330 26.52 -4.56 -24.97
CA ASN A 330 27.05 -3.97 -23.75
C ASN A 330 26.30 -2.68 -23.41
N TYR A 331 26.24 -2.33 -22.14
CA TYR A 331 25.71 -1.02 -21.73
C TYR A 331 26.51 0.09 -22.43
N PRO A 332 25.84 1.13 -22.98
CA PRO A 332 26.49 2.22 -23.68
C PRO A 332 27.59 2.88 -22.83
N GLY A 333 28.80 2.99 -23.41
CA GLY A 333 29.97 3.56 -22.73
C GLY A 333 30.61 2.65 -21.67
N SER A 334 30.29 1.36 -21.66
CA SER A 334 30.81 0.37 -20.72
C SER A 334 31.18 -0.93 -21.44
N ASN A 335 32.07 -1.71 -20.82
CA ASN A 335 32.38 -3.09 -21.24
C ASN A 335 31.50 -4.12 -20.51
N THR A 336 30.50 -3.67 -19.71
CA THR A 336 29.61 -4.54 -18.99
C THR A 336 28.56 -5.12 -19.94
N ALA A 337 28.54 -6.44 -20.09
CA ALA A 337 27.57 -7.12 -20.91
C ALA A 337 26.13 -6.99 -20.33
N LEU A 338 25.18 -6.78 -21.23
CA LEU A 338 23.76 -6.77 -20.91
C LEU A 338 23.14 -8.09 -21.36
N TYR A 339 22.31 -8.69 -20.51
CA TYR A 339 21.62 -9.93 -20.79
C TYR A 339 20.10 -9.77 -20.67
N ASP A 340 19.39 -10.53 -21.45
CA ASP A 340 17.98 -10.77 -21.23
C ASP A 340 17.77 -11.79 -20.09
N PHE A 341 16.56 -11.80 -19.51
CA PHE A 341 16.26 -12.59 -18.32
C PHE A 341 16.46 -14.11 -18.50
N ASP A 342 16.38 -14.60 -19.75
CA ASP A 342 16.55 -16.00 -20.15
C ASP A 342 17.93 -16.31 -20.75
N HIS A 343 18.83 -15.32 -20.81
CA HIS A 343 20.15 -15.41 -21.43
C HIS A 343 20.14 -15.86 -22.90
N LYS A 344 19.02 -15.63 -23.61
CA LYS A 344 18.88 -15.94 -25.03
C LYS A 344 18.81 -14.67 -25.86
N TYR A 345 19.00 -14.83 -27.16
CA TYR A 345 18.87 -13.76 -28.14
C TYR A 345 17.84 -14.16 -29.21
N GLU A 346 16.86 -13.28 -29.43
CA GLU A 346 15.76 -13.52 -30.37
C GLU A 346 16.02 -12.87 -31.76
N GLY A 347 17.14 -12.18 -31.92
CA GLY A 347 17.53 -11.53 -33.17
C GLY A 347 16.66 -10.30 -33.49
N ASN A 348 16.36 -10.07 -34.75
CA ASN A 348 15.55 -8.93 -35.18
C ASN A 348 14.12 -9.04 -34.70
N MET A 349 13.61 -8.01 -34.04
CA MET A 349 12.23 -7.93 -33.55
C MET A 349 11.68 -6.52 -33.64
N THR A 350 10.37 -6.37 -33.62
CA THR A 350 9.73 -5.06 -33.56
C THR A 350 9.76 -4.51 -32.13
N MET A 351 9.64 -3.18 -31.98
CA MET A 351 9.47 -2.54 -30.67
C MET A 351 8.27 -3.12 -29.90
N ARG A 352 7.19 -3.48 -30.59
CA ARG A 352 6.03 -4.17 -30.03
C ARG A 352 6.39 -5.52 -29.43
N GLU A 353 7.07 -6.38 -30.19
CA GLU A 353 7.52 -7.70 -29.72
C GLU A 353 8.46 -7.54 -28.52
N ALA A 354 9.42 -6.64 -28.58
CA ALA A 354 10.36 -6.37 -27.51
C ALA A 354 9.70 -5.95 -26.19
N LEU A 355 8.64 -5.12 -26.24
CA LEU A 355 7.89 -4.73 -25.05
C LEU A 355 7.00 -5.88 -24.52
N ILE A 356 6.34 -6.62 -25.40
CA ILE A 356 5.48 -7.76 -25.03
C ILE A 356 6.30 -8.84 -24.30
N GLU A 357 7.45 -9.21 -24.87
CA GLU A 357 8.34 -10.24 -24.34
C GLU A 357 9.31 -9.68 -23.29
N SER A 358 9.22 -8.38 -23.01
CA SER A 358 9.99 -7.70 -21.97
C SER A 358 11.53 -7.83 -22.13
N ARG A 359 12.05 -7.81 -23.37
CA ARG A 359 13.48 -7.94 -23.67
C ARG A 359 14.28 -6.74 -23.12
N ASN A 360 15.43 -7.00 -22.50
CA ASN A 360 16.27 -5.97 -21.88
C ASN A 360 17.16 -5.27 -22.92
N ILE A 361 17.78 -6.05 -23.79
CA ILE A 361 18.72 -5.53 -24.80
C ILE A 361 18.01 -4.54 -25.72
N PRO A 362 16.87 -4.85 -26.36
CA PRO A 362 16.11 -3.90 -27.15
C PRO A 362 15.66 -2.65 -26.40
N ALA A 363 15.35 -2.78 -25.10
CA ALA A 363 14.96 -1.65 -24.25
C ALA A 363 16.14 -0.67 -24.07
N ILE A 364 17.32 -1.17 -23.69
CA ILE A 364 18.51 -0.33 -23.51
C ILE A 364 19.00 0.27 -24.83
N GLN A 365 18.92 -0.45 -25.95
CA GLN A 365 19.19 0.11 -27.28
C GLN A 365 18.23 1.27 -27.60
N THR A 366 16.96 1.12 -27.25
CA THR A 366 15.95 2.17 -27.41
C THR A 366 16.32 3.39 -26.56
N LEU A 367 16.65 3.20 -25.27
CA LEU A 367 17.08 4.26 -24.39
C LEU A 367 18.36 4.95 -24.90
N ALA A 368 19.34 4.18 -25.37
CA ALA A 368 20.57 4.73 -25.97
C ALA A 368 20.26 5.60 -27.18
N SER A 369 19.31 5.19 -28.01
CA SER A 369 18.84 5.95 -29.15
C SER A 369 18.11 7.23 -28.76
N VAL A 370 17.30 7.22 -27.71
CA VAL A 370 16.59 8.38 -27.15
C VAL A 370 17.56 9.35 -26.48
N GLY A 371 18.47 8.83 -25.68
CA GLY A 371 19.41 9.54 -24.82
C GLY A 371 18.82 9.88 -23.45
N LEU A 372 19.68 9.78 -22.43
CA LEU A 372 19.29 10.01 -21.02
C LEU A 372 18.60 11.37 -20.76
N PRO A 373 19.03 12.51 -21.38
CA PRO A 373 18.36 13.79 -21.10
C PRO A 373 16.89 13.81 -21.49
N LYS A 374 16.53 13.22 -22.66
CA LYS A 374 15.12 13.14 -23.10
C LYS A 374 14.31 12.17 -22.24
N ALA A 375 14.87 11.02 -21.89
CA ALA A 375 14.24 10.06 -20.99
C ALA A 375 14.01 10.66 -19.60
N THR A 376 14.99 11.37 -19.04
CA THR A 376 14.85 12.10 -17.77
C THR A 376 13.74 13.14 -17.83
N LYS A 377 13.66 13.94 -18.91
CA LYS A 377 12.60 14.93 -19.10
C LYS A 377 11.20 14.27 -19.14
N PHE A 378 11.09 13.13 -19.81
CA PHE A 378 9.83 12.39 -19.88
C PHE A 378 9.40 11.89 -18.48
N LEU A 379 10.32 11.31 -17.72
CA LEU A 379 10.10 10.87 -16.33
C LEU A 379 9.72 12.04 -15.40
N GLN A 380 10.37 13.21 -15.55
CA GLN A 380 10.01 14.41 -14.80
C GLN A 380 8.57 14.86 -15.08
N GLY A 381 8.12 14.74 -16.33
CA GLY A 381 6.72 14.98 -16.71
C GLY A 381 5.74 14.01 -16.01
N LEU A 382 6.20 12.82 -15.61
CA LEU A 382 5.45 11.79 -14.89
C LEU A 382 5.67 11.83 -13.37
N GLY A 383 6.30 12.87 -12.85
CA GLY A 383 6.47 13.09 -11.40
C GLY A 383 7.70 12.46 -10.77
N PHE A 384 8.57 11.81 -11.53
CA PHE A 384 9.84 11.29 -11.02
C PHE A 384 10.90 12.39 -10.96
N ASN A 385 11.70 12.38 -9.91
CA ASN A 385 12.81 13.33 -9.72
C ASN A 385 14.03 12.64 -9.10
N TYR A 386 15.00 12.33 -9.93
CA TYR A 386 16.26 11.67 -9.53
C TYR A 386 17.38 12.70 -9.43
N LYS A 387 17.69 13.16 -8.20
CA LYS A 387 18.72 14.18 -7.95
C LYS A 387 20.14 13.74 -8.33
N SER A 388 20.43 12.45 -8.21
CA SER A 388 21.73 11.85 -8.56
C SER A 388 21.92 11.60 -10.07
N GLY A 389 20.91 11.94 -10.89
CA GLY A 389 20.91 11.60 -12.31
C GLY A 389 20.47 10.14 -12.57
N LEU A 390 20.44 9.78 -13.85
CA LEU A 390 20.05 8.46 -14.33
C LEU A 390 21.17 7.87 -15.20
N HIS A 391 21.23 6.53 -15.19
CA HIS A 391 22.15 5.72 -15.98
C HIS A 391 21.39 4.86 -16.99
N TYR A 392 22.06 4.28 -17.97
CA TYR A 392 21.39 3.38 -18.93
C TYR A 392 20.78 2.13 -18.28
N SER A 393 21.36 1.64 -17.18
CA SER A 393 20.80 0.53 -16.41
C SER A 393 19.40 0.82 -15.86
N ASN A 394 19.04 2.09 -15.67
CA ASN A 394 17.71 2.48 -15.23
C ASN A 394 16.60 2.23 -16.27
N GLY A 395 16.95 1.98 -17.54
CA GLY A 395 15.98 1.54 -18.55
C GLY A 395 15.32 0.18 -18.25
N ILE A 396 15.95 -0.62 -17.40
CA ILE A 396 15.40 -1.90 -16.95
C ILE A 396 15.07 -1.94 -15.45
N GLY A 397 15.07 -0.79 -14.78
CA GLY A 397 14.66 -0.66 -13.37
C GLY A 397 14.93 0.72 -12.79
N LEU A 398 13.88 1.37 -12.35
CA LEU A 398 13.88 2.64 -11.65
C LEU A 398 13.64 2.41 -10.16
N SER A 399 14.38 3.10 -9.29
CA SER A 399 14.02 3.14 -7.87
C SER A 399 12.73 3.91 -7.69
N SER A 400 11.65 3.23 -7.33
CA SER A 400 10.31 3.82 -7.32
C SER A 400 9.41 3.19 -6.27
N SER A 401 8.23 3.78 -6.08
CA SER A 401 7.17 3.27 -5.20
C SER A 401 5.92 2.92 -5.98
N THR A 402 5.02 2.11 -5.37
CA THR A 402 3.71 1.83 -5.99
C THR A 402 2.90 3.09 -6.21
N LEU A 403 3.02 4.09 -5.34
CA LEU A 403 2.38 5.41 -5.51
C LEU A 403 2.86 6.12 -6.77
N GLN A 404 4.19 6.20 -6.97
CA GLN A 404 4.76 6.85 -8.15
C GLN A 404 4.41 6.10 -9.44
N ASN A 405 4.53 4.78 -9.43
CA ASN A 405 4.21 3.95 -10.59
C ASN A 405 2.72 4.01 -10.95
N ALA A 406 1.81 3.93 -9.97
CA ALA A 406 0.37 4.06 -10.22
C ALA A 406 0.03 5.43 -10.85
N ALA A 407 0.66 6.51 -10.37
CA ALA A 407 0.45 7.85 -10.92
C ALA A 407 1.02 8.02 -12.34
N ALA A 408 2.19 7.43 -12.62
CA ALA A 408 2.81 7.48 -13.93
C ALA A 408 2.03 6.68 -14.98
N TYR A 409 1.58 5.46 -14.62
CA TYR A 409 0.78 4.63 -15.50
C TYR A 409 -0.64 5.19 -15.72
N ALA A 410 -1.19 5.93 -14.74
CA ALA A 410 -2.43 6.69 -14.91
C ALA A 410 -2.37 7.69 -16.07
N ALA A 411 -1.19 8.25 -16.36
CA ALA A 411 -1.02 9.15 -17.50
C ALA A 411 -1.16 8.42 -18.85
N PHE A 412 -0.80 7.14 -18.95
CA PHE A 412 -1.12 6.36 -20.16
C PHE A 412 -2.64 6.11 -20.28
N ALA A 413 -3.31 5.82 -19.16
CA ALA A 413 -4.73 5.53 -19.13
C ALA A 413 -5.60 6.70 -19.62
N ASN A 414 -5.21 7.94 -19.33
CA ASN A 414 -5.99 9.15 -19.58
C ASN A 414 -5.56 9.98 -20.81
N GLY A 415 -4.69 9.43 -21.64
CA GLY A 415 -4.22 10.11 -22.87
C GLY A 415 -3.10 11.11 -22.63
N GLY A 416 -2.27 10.94 -21.62
CA GLY A 416 -1.00 11.63 -21.43
C GLY A 416 -1.02 12.79 -20.44
N ILE A 417 -1.96 12.85 -19.51
CA ILE A 417 -2.03 13.88 -18.47
C ILE A 417 -1.58 13.26 -17.14
N TYR A 418 -0.56 13.83 -16.53
CA TYR A 418 -0.11 13.48 -15.21
C TYR A 418 -0.82 14.32 -14.15
N TYR A 419 -1.38 13.65 -13.15
CA TYR A 419 -1.91 14.24 -11.92
C TYR A 419 -1.04 13.83 -10.75
N LYS A 420 -0.64 14.80 -9.91
CA LYS A 420 0.03 14.49 -8.65
C LYS A 420 -0.93 13.68 -7.77
N PRO A 421 -0.47 12.61 -7.09
CA PRO A 421 -1.33 11.88 -6.15
C PRO A 421 -1.94 12.80 -5.10
N GLN A 422 -3.24 12.64 -4.84
CA GLN A 422 -4.02 13.46 -3.91
C GLN A 422 -4.80 12.57 -2.95
N TYR A 423 -4.59 12.76 -1.64
CA TYR A 423 -5.31 12.05 -0.58
C TYR A 423 -6.48 12.87 -0.03
N VAL A 424 -6.25 14.18 0.20
CA VAL A 424 -7.20 15.08 0.84
C VAL A 424 -7.93 15.90 -0.20
N ASN A 425 -9.26 15.87 -0.14
CA ASN A 425 -10.17 16.63 -1.01
C ASN A 425 -10.54 17.99 -0.42
N ALA A 426 -10.83 18.01 0.89
CA ALA A 426 -11.14 19.25 1.62
C ALA A 426 -10.77 19.12 3.10
N ILE A 427 -10.56 20.26 3.74
CA ILE A 427 -10.36 20.39 5.19
C ILE A 427 -11.35 21.44 5.71
N GLU A 428 -12.14 21.06 6.74
CA GLU A 428 -13.03 21.95 7.47
C GLU A 428 -12.43 22.24 8.85
N THR A 429 -12.28 23.51 9.17
CA THR A 429 -11.81 23.97 10.47
C THR A 429 -12.96 24.13 11.48
N PRO A 430 -12.71 24.22 12.81
CA PRO A 430 -13.76 24.27 13.83
C PRO A 430 -14.73 25.47 13.71
N ASP A 431 -14.32 26.52 13.04
CA ASP A 431 -15.16 27.69 12.74
C ASP A 431 -16.11 27.45 11.54
N GLY A 432 -16.08 26.27 10.93
CA GLY A 432 -16.91 25.91 9.78
C GLY A 432 -16.32 26.32 8.44
N THR A 433 -15.11 26.88 8.41
CA THR A 433 -14.44 27.24 7.15
C THR A 433 -14.00 25.97 6.41
N VAL A 434 -14.45 25.78 5.15
CA VAL A 434 -14.08 24.64 4.32
C VAL A 434 -13.12 25.09 3.21
N LYS A 435 -11.91 24.53 3.22
CA LYS A 435 -10.93 24.72 2.16
C LYS A 435 -10.88 23.48 1.28
N GLN A 436 -11.27 23.64 0.01
CA GLN A 436 -11.20 22.58 -1.00
C GLN A 436 -9.85 22.60 -1.72
N TYR A 437 -9.40 21.42 -2.15
CA TYR A 437 -8.15 21.21 -2.88
C TYR A 437 -8.45 20.59 -4.24
N SER A 438 -8.20 21.32 -5.31
CA SER A 438 -8.27 20.82 -6.68
C SER A 438 -6.91 20.28 -7.10
N ASN A 439 -6.91 19.32 -8.00
CA ASN A 439 -5.72 18.77 -8.61
C ASN A 439 -5.74 19.07 -10.11
N GLU A 440 -4.81 19.91 -10.55
CA GLU A 440 -4.67 20.24 -11.96
C GLU A 440 -3.71 19.27 -12.65
N GLY A 441 -4.19 18.61 -13.70
CA GLY A 441 -3.39 17.74 -14.52
C GLY A 441 -2.42 18.51 -15.40
N LYS A 442 -1.23 17.95 -15.59
CA LYS A 442 -0.21 18.49 -16.50
C LYS A 442 0.04 17.51 -17.63
N ARG A 443 0.09 17.99 -18.86
CA ARG A 443 0.43 17.13 -19.99
C ARG A 443 1.87 16.65 -19.90
N ALA A 444 2.02 15.33 -19.74
CA ALA A 444 3.31 14.65 -19.64
C ALA A 444 3.78 14.11 -21.00
N MET A 445 2.83 13.71 -21.87
CA MET A 445 3.10 13.19 -23.21
C MET A 445 1.92 13.45 -24.14
N GLN A 446 2.15 13.26 -25.44
CA GLN A 446 1.07 13.37 -26.45
C GLN A 446 0.06 12.23 -26.30
N PRO A 447 -1.24 12.47 -26.63
CA PRO A 447 -2.25 11.41 -26.61
C PRO A 447 -1.88 10.22 -27.51
N SER A 448 -1.19 10.48 -28.61
CA SER A 448 -0.69 9.43 -29.51
C SER A 448 0.35 8.53 -28.84
N THR A 449 1.27 9.10 -28.06
CA THR A 449 2.27 8.34 -27.31
C THR A 449 1.59 7.44 -26.26
N ALA A 450 0.66 8.01 -25.47
CA ALA A 450 -0.09 7.26 -24.48
C ALA A 450 -0.88 6.11 -25.13
N TYR A 451 -1.56 6.37 -26.24
CA TYR A 451 -2.32 5.36 -26.96
C TYR A 451 -1.45 4.24 -27.54
N MET A 452 -0.32 4.57 -28.17
CA MET A 452 0.56 3.58 -28.78
C MET A 452 1.23 2.70 -27.72
N ILE A 453 1.61 3.27 -26.57
CA ILE A 453 2.10 2.48 -25.41
C ILE A 453 0.99 1.59 -24.86
N THR A 454 -0.21 2.11 -24.66
CA THR A 454 -1.36 1.34 -24.17
C THR A 454 -1.68 0.15 -25.08
N ASP A 455 -1.70 0.37 -26.40
CA ASP A 455 -1.96 -0.68 -27.40
C ASP A 455 -0.92 -1.82 -27.32
N MET A 456 0.34 -1.52 -27.10
CA MET A 456 1.37 -2.54 -26.87
C MET A 456 1.22 -3.21 -25.50
N LEU A 457 0.93 -2.45 -24.43
CA LEU A 457 0.76 -2.98 -23.08
C LEU A 457 -0.49 -3.84 -22.91
N LYS A 458 -1.54 -3.66 -23.72
CA LYS A 458 -2.66 -4.59 -23.79
C LYS A 458 -2.16 -6.00 -24.18
N GLN A 459 -1.20 -6.09 -25.08
CA GLN A 459 -0.65 -7.36 -25.56
C GLN A 459 0.35 -7.99 -24.58
N VAL A 460 0.93 -7.24 -23.65
CA VAL A 460 1.70 -7.83 -22.52
C VAL A 460 0.81 -8.75 -21.68
N ILE A 461 -0.48 -8.41 -21.56
CA ILE A 461 -1.46 -9.18 -20.77
C ILE A 461 -2.11 -10.29 -21.61
N THR A 462 -2.43 -10.02 -22.88
CA THR A 462 -3.30 -10.88 -23.68
C THR A 462 -2.56 -11.78 -24.67
N SER A 463 -1.29 -11.44 -25.01
CA SER A 463 -0.49 -12.28 -25.92
C SER A 463 0.04 -13.53 -25.21
N PRO A 464 0.01 -14.70 -25.82
CA PRO A 464 0.66 -15.91 -25.28
C PRO A 464 2.18 -15.76 -25.02
N LYS A 465 2.85 -14.80 -25.68
CA LYS A 465 4.25 -14.43 -25.39
C LYS A 465 4.36 -13.30 -24.36
N GLY A 466 3.24 -12.77 -23.92
CA GLY A 466 3.19 -11.69 -22.95
C GLY A 466 3.60 -12.16 -21.56
N THR A 467 4.37 -11.32 -20.88
CA THR A 467 4.86 -11.64 -19.53
C THR A 467 3.80 -11.47 -18.43
N GLY A 468 2.66 -10.84 -18.74
CA GLY A 468 1.61 -10.46 -17.78
C GLY A 468 0.31 -11.25 -17.92
N THR A 469 0.32 -12.45 -18.51
CA THR A 469 -0.90 -13.23 -18.78
C THR A 469 -1.69 -13.62 -17.53
N GLU A 470 -1.04 -13.73 -16.37
CA GLU A 470 -1.67 -13.97 -15.07
C GLU A 470 -2.60 -12.81 -14.62
N ALA A 471 -2.40 -11.60 -15.16
CA ALA A 471 -3.25 -10.45 -14.90
C ALA A 471 -4.48 -10.38 -15.80
N ASN A 472 -4.61 -11.29 -16.78
CA ASN A 472 -5.69 -11.20 -17.76
C ASN A 472 -7.06 -11.42 -17.13
N ILE A 473 -7.95 -10.44 -17.35
CA ILE A 473 -9.38 -10.50 -17.02
C ILE A 473 -10.13 -10.52 -18.35
N PRO A 474 -10.73 -11.66 -18.71
CA PRO A 474 -11.44 -11.79 -19.98
C PRO A 474 -12.55 -10.74 -20.12
N GLY A 475 -12.62 -10.08 -21.27
CA GLY A 475 -13.64 -9.06 -21.56
C GLY A 475 -13.31 -7.66 -21.04
N LEU A 476 -12.26 -7.49 -20.23
CA LEU A 476 -11.86 -6.19 -19.72
C LEU A 476 -10.81 -5.53 -20.62
N TYR A 477 -11.04 -4.27 -21.02
CA TYR A 477 -10.04 -3.45 -21.70
C TYR A 477 -9.04 -2.93 -20.68
N GLN A 478 -7.90 -3.61 -20.60
CA GLN A 478 -6.82 -3.34 -19.66
C GLN A 478 -5.46 -3.37 -20.33
N ALA A 479 -4.48 -2.70 -19.73
CA ALA A 479 -3.10 -2.68 -20.17
C ALA A 479 -2.18 -2.75 -18.93
N GLY A 480 -0.99 -3.33 -19.06
CA GLY A 480 -0.08 -3.44 -17.92
C GLY A 480 1.28 -3.99 -18.26
N LYS A 481 2.17 -3.98 -17.27
CA LYS A 481 3.55 -4.43 -17.40
C LYS A 481 4.02 -5.12 -16.12
N THR A 482 4.70 -6.23 -16.28
CA THR A 482 5.42 -6.95 -15.22
C THR A 482 6.80 -6.35 -14.99
N GLY A 483 7.31 -6.43 -13.77
CA GLY A 483 8.69 -6.16 -13.41
C GLY A 483 9.20 -7.22 -12.45
N THR A 484 10.43 -7.67 -12.65
CA THR A 484 11.12 -8.58 -11.73
C THR A 484 12.57 -8.18 -11.60
N ASN A 485 13.14 -8.36 -10.41
CA ASN A 485 14.55 -8.08 -10.13
C ASN A 485 15.22 -9.35 -9.65
N ALA A 486 16.32 -9.70 -10.29
CA ALA A 486 17.25 -10.68 -9.76
C ALA A 486 18.14 -10.06 -8.67
N TYR A 487 18.85 -10.90 -7.95
CA TYR A 487 19.82 -10.45 -6.97
C TYR A 487 21.03 -9.81 -7.68
N PRO A 488 21.64 -8.75 -7.08
CA PRO A 488 22.89 -8.17 -7.59
C PRO A 488 24.00 -9.21 -7.70
N SER A 489 24.88 -9.06 -8.68
CA SER A 489 25.92 -10.06 -9.00
C SER A 489 26.90 -10.37 -7.88
N ASP A 490 27.12 -9.44 -6.97
CA ASP A 490 27.99 -9.57 -5.80
C ASP A 490 27.43 -10.53 -4.72
N VAL A 491 26.10 -10.69 -4.67
CA VAL A 491 25.42 -11.59 -3.72
C VAL A 491 24.64 -12.71 -4.41
N ALA A 492 24.54 -12.70 -5.73
CA ALA A 492 23.71 -13.66 -6.48
C ALA A 492 24.11 -15.12 -6.24
N ASN A 493 25.37 -15.40 -5.96
CA ASN A 493 25.86 -16.77 -5.69
C ASN A 493 25.37 -17.33 -4.34
N GLU A 494 24.84 -16.50 -3.46
CA GLU A 494 24.26 -16.92 -2.17
C GLU A 494 22.80 -17.40 -2.33
N PHE A 495 22.20 -17.18 -3.49
CA PHE A 495 20.81 -17.50 -3.80
C PHE A 495 20.70 -18.49 -4.97
N PRO A 496 19.58 -19.22 -5.13
CA PRO A 496 19.32 -20.00 -6.33
C PRO A 496 19.42 -19.13 -7.61
N SER A 497 19.94 -19.69 -8.68
CA SER A 497 20.19 -18.96 -9.94
C SER A 497 18.94 -18.31 -10.57
N ASN A 498 17.76 -18.78 -10.20
CA ASN A 498 16.45 -18.27 -10.64
C ASN A 498 15.70 -17.52 -9.52
N ALA A 499 16.39 -17.13 -8.44
CA ALA A 499 15.81 -16.40 -7.34
C ALA A 499 15.43 -14.97 -7.78
N ILE A 500 14.24 -14.55 -7.39
CA ILE A 500 13.68 -13.22 -7.66
C ILE A 500 13.61 -12.46 -6.33
N MET A 501 14.14 -11.25 -6.30
CA MET A 501 14.20 -10.39 -5.12
C MET A 501 12.92 -9.54 -4.97
N ASP A 502 12.47 -8.90 -6.05
CA ASP A 502 11.26 -8.08 -6.11
C ASP A 502 10.40 -8.46 -7.31
N SER A 503 9.10 -8.39 -7.16
CA SER A 503 8.15 -8.53 -8.25
C SER A 503 7.16 -7.38 -8.27
N TRP A 504 6.89 -6.87 -9.47
CA TRP A 504 6.00 -5.74 -9.71
C TRP A 504 4.98 -6.06 -10.80
N PHE A 505 3.81 -5.48 -10.65
CA PHE A 505 2.85 -5.36 -11.72
C PHE A 505 2.20 -3.99 -11.71
N ASN A 506 2.31 -3.26 -12.81
CA ASN A 506 1.63 -1.98 -13.01
C ASN A 506 0.61 -2.15 -14.14
N GLY A 507 -0.66 -1.97 -13.82
CA GLY A 507 -1.73 -2.13 -14.78
C GLY A 507 -2.85 -1.11 -14.60
N TYR A 508 -3.63 -0.94 -15.66
CA TYR A 508 -4.68 0.06 -15.67
C TYR A 508 -5.81 -0.28 -16.64
N THR A 509 -6.97 0.28 -16.35
CA THR A 509 -8.11 0.51 -17.24
C THR A 509 -8.25 2.02 -17.48
N LYS A 510 -9.30 2.47 -18.15
CA LYS A 510 -9.62 3.90 -18.21
C LYS A 510 -10.02 4.48 -16.84
N ASN A 511 -10.51 3.64 -15.93
CA ASN A 511 -11.09 4.08 -14.67
C ASN A 511 -10.11 4.03 -13.50
N TYR A 512 -9.16 3.08 -13.50
CA TYR A 512 -8.24 2.84 -12.40
C TYR A 512 -6.83 2.52 -12.89
N SER A 513 -5.84 3.03 -12.18
CA SER A 513 -4.43 2.65 -12.30
C SER A 513 -3.97 2.02 -11.00
N VAL A 514 -3.39 0.83 -11.09
CA VAL A 514 -2.97 0.01 -9.95
C VAL A 514 -1.51 -0.37 -10.12
N SER A 515 -0.72 -0.13 -9.09
CA SER A 515 0.64 -0.65 -8.98
C SER A 515 0.73 -1.60 -7.80
N VAL A 516 1.36 -2.75 -8.00
CA VAL A 516 1.59 -3.78 -6.98
C VAL A 516 3.08 -4.09 -6.90
N TRP A 517 3.61 -4.11 -5.69
CA TRP A 517 4.93 -4.63 -5.34
C TRP A 517 4.81 -5.83 -4.43
N LEU A 518 5.68 -6.81 -4.62
CA LEU A 518 5.83 -7.99 -3.78
C LEU A 518 7.32 -8.23 -3.49
N GLY A 519 7.66 -8.54 -2.23
CA GLY A 519 9.04 -8.80 -1.83
C GLY A 519 9.18 -9.11 -0.35
N TYR A 520 10.43 -9.20 0.12
CA TYR A 520 10.77 -9.40 1.53
C TYR A 520 11.43 -8.15 2.12
N ASP A 521 11.16 -7.83 3.39
CA ASP A 521 11.80 -6.72 4.09
C ASP A 521 13.31 -6.93 4.22
N HIS A 522 13.71 -8.16 4.55
CA HIS A 522 15.12 -8.56 4.65
C HIS A 522 15.49 -9.39 3.41
N GLN A 523 15.59 -8.72 2.27
CA GLN A 523 15.79 -9.34 0.96
C GLN A 523 17.10 -10.13 0.83
N TYR A 524 18.14 -9.74 1.56
CA TYR A 524 19.44 -10.41 1.54
C TYR A 524 19.58 -11.52 2.60
N GLN A 525 18.54 -11.79 3.38
CA GLN A 525 18.53 -12.91 4.30
C GLN A 525 18.31 -14.21 3.52
N LEU A 526 19.16 -15.20 3.73
CA LEU A 526 19.03 -16.52 3.10
C LEU A 526 17.63 -17.11 3.34
N GLY A 527 17.02 -17.65 2.28
CA GLY A 527 15.65 -18.16 2.29
C GLY A 527 14.55 -17.10 2.02
N ASN A 528 14.88 -15.80 1.99
CA ASN A 528 13.96 -14.73 1.63
C ASN A 528 14.09 -14.39 0.13
N TYR A 529 13.67 -15.31 -0.73
CA TYR A 529 13.60 -15.10 -2.17
C TYR A 529 12.30 -15.63 -2.74
N MET A 530 11.95 -15.19 -3.92
CA MET A 530 10.79 -15.66 -4.66
C MET A 530 11.20 -16.56 -5.83
N THR A 531 10.35 -17.54 -6.14
CA THR A 531 10.38 -18.28 -7.41
C THR A 531 9.52 -17.55 -8.44
N GLN A 532 9.58 -17.96 -9.71
CA GLN A 532 8.71 -17.39 -10.75
C GLN A 532 7.21 -17.51 -10.40
N SER A 533 6.78 -18.65 -9.85
CA SER A 533 5.39 -18.83 -9.43
C SER A 533 4.99 -17.88 -8.29
N THR A 534 5.90 -17.60 -7.36
CA THR A 534 5.67 -16.62 -6.29
C THR A 534 5.66 -15.19 -6.85
N ALA A 535 6.53 -14.88 -7.79
CA ALA A 535 6.57 -13.56 -8.44
C ALA A 535 5.28 -13.25 -9.21
N ASN A 536 4.61 -14.25 -9.78
CA ASN A 536 3.33 -14.09 -10.47
C ASN A 536 2.20 -13.60 -9.56
N ILE A 537 2.37 -13.69 -8.23
CA ILE A 537 1.42 -13.17 -7.25
C ILE A 537 1.14 -11.68 -7.46
N ALA A 538 2.12 -10.88 -7.87
CA ALA A 538 1.89 -9.45 -8.15
C ALA A 538 0.83 -9.24 -9.26
N SER A 539 0.88 -10.03 -10.32
CA SER A 539 -0.10 -10.02 -11.41
C SER A 539 -1.46 -10.58 -10.98
N GLN A 540 -1.47 -11.65 -10.20
CA GLN A 540 -2.68 -12.25 -9.65
C GLN A 540 -3.36 -11.30 -8.65
N PHE A 541 -2.60 -10.60 -7.81
CA PHE A 541 -3.11 -9.61 -6.89
C PHE A 541 -3.78 -8.45 -7.62
N TYR A 542 -3.12 -7.92 -8.66
CA TYR A 542 -3.71 -6.91 -9.54
C TYR A 542 -5.02 -7.42 -10.15
N LYS A 543 -5.04 -8.64 -10.67
CA LYS A 543 -6.24 -9.24 -11.28
C LYS A 543 -7.42 -9.20 -10.32
N GLN A 544 -7.25 -9.69 -9.09
CA GLN A 544 -8.32 -9.79 -8.10
C GLN A 544 -8.92 -8.42 -7.74
N ILE A 545 -8.07 -7.42 -7.51
CA ILE A 545 -8.58 -6.10 -7.15
C ILE A 545 -9.16 -5.36 -8.36
N MET A 546 -8.57 -5.52 -9.55
CA MET A 546 -9.06 -4.86 -10.76
C MET A 546 -10.39 -5.47 -11.22
N GLU A 547 -10.57 -6.77 -11.09
CA GLU A 547 -11.83 -7.48 -11.37
C GLU A 547 -12.94 -6.91 -10.48
N TYR A 548 -12.74 -6.88 -9.17
CA TYR A 548 -13.68 -6.28 -8.21
C TYR A 548 -14.07 -4.83 -8.57
N MET A 549 -13.07 -3.98 -8.82
CA MET A 549 -13.33 -2.56 -9.11
C MET A 549 -14.00 -2.33 -10.47
N SER A 550 -13.97 -3.32 -11.36
CA SER A 550 -14.49 -3.18 -12.72
C SER A 550 -15.91 -3.73 -12.88
N GLU A 551 -16.50 -4.35 -11.84
CA GLU A 551 -17.84 -4.96 -11.91
C GLU A 551 -18.94 -3.93 -12.24
N ASP A 552 -18.89 -2.76 -11.59
CA ASP A 552 -19.95 -1.74 -11.70
C ASP A 552 -19.54 -0.50 -12.51
N VAL A 553 -18.42 -0.55 -13.23
CA VAL A 553 -17.94 0.60 -14.01
C VAL A 553 -17.92 0.32 -15.50
N SER A 554 -18.11 1.39 -16.30
CA SER A 554 -18.11 1.29 -17.75
C SER A 554 -16.76 0.77 -18.27
N ASN A 555 -16.79 -0.35 -18.99
CA ASN A 555 -15.64 -0.95 -19.65
C ASN A 555 -15.62 -0.57 -21.13
N THR A 556 -14.88 0.47 -21.46
CA THR A 556 -14.72 0.93 -22.86
C THR A 556 -13.26 1.00 -23.27
N ASP A 557 -12.96 0.64 -24.53
CA ASP A 557 -11.60 0.74 -25.04
C ASP A 557 -11.14 2.18 -25.23
N TRP A 558 -9.84 2.38 -25.31
CA TRP A 558 -9.24 3.68 -25.61
C TRP A 558 -9.51 4.09 -27.05
N VAL A 559 -9.89 5.35 -27.23
CA VAL A 559 -10.14 5.92 -28.54
C VAL A 559 -8.80 6.26 -29.21
N LYS A 560 -8.61 5.74 -30.42
CA LYS A 560 -7.41 6.00 -31.21
C LYS A 560 -7.35 7.48 -31.61
N PRO A 561 -6.29 8.21 -31.29
CA PRO A 561 -6.08 9.58 -31.76
C PRO A 561 -6.03 9.67 -33.29
N SER A 562 -6.52 10.78 -33.88
CA SER A 562 -6.59 10.97 -35.34
C SER A 562 -5.23 10.95 -36.01
N ASN A 563 -4.15 11.36 -35.30
CA ASN A 563 -2.78 11.36 -35.81
C ASN A 563 -2.04 10.03 -35.66
N VAL A 564 -2.71 8.98 -35.15
CA VAL A 564 -2.18 7.61 -35.10
C VAL A 564 -2.76 6.82 -36.25
N TYR A 565 -1.90 6.26 -37.06
CA TYR A 565 -2.25 5.46 -38.24
C TYR A 565 -2.04 3.98 -37.97
N VAL A 566 -2.82 3.16 -38.66
CA VAL A 566 -2.75 1.67 -38.58
C VAL A 566 -2.18 1.14 -39.87
N LYS A 567 -1.29 0.17 -39.76
CA LYS A 567 -0.77 -0.62 -40.88
C LYS A 567 -0.68 -2.08 -40.45
N TYR A 568 -1.11 -2.99 -41.32
CA TYR A 568 -0.90 -4.42 -41.10
C TYR A 568 0.39 -4.86 -41.78
N ILE A 569 1.27 -5.53 -41.05
CA ILE A 569 2.53 -6.07 -41.52
C ILE A 569 2.59 -7.50 -41.06
N ASN A 570 2.65 -8.46 -42.01
CA ASN A 570 2.55 -9.91 -41.74
C ASN A 570 1.35 -10.25 -40.86
N ASP A 571 0.18 -9.66 -41.18
CA ASP A 571 -1.08 -9.77 -40.44
C ASP A 571 -1.08 -9.22 -39.02
N VAL A 572 0.02 -8.61 -38.58
CA VAL A 572 0.12 -7.94 -37.29
C VAL A 572 -0.27 -6.47 -37.41
N ARG A 573 -1.24 -6.06 -36.59
CA ARG A 573 -1.66 -4.65 -36.48
C ARG A 573 -0.52 -3.83 -35.85
N GLN A 574 -0.05 -2.84 -36.59
CA GLN A 574 1.02 -1.94 -36.17
C GLN A 574 0.53 -0.50 -36.21
N LEU A 575 1.09 0.34 -35.34
CA LEU A 575 0.74 1.75 -35.22
C LEU A 575 1.94 2.64 -35.59
N TYR A 576 1.68 3.79 -36.21
CA TYR A 576 2.69 4.76 -36.57
C TYR A 576 2.13 6.18 -36.58
N LEU A 577 3.04 7.15 -36.54
CA LEU A 577 2.76 8.58 -36.72
C LEU A 577 3.19 9.03 -38.12
N ALA A 578 2.71 10.20 -38.57
CA ALA A 578 3.08 10.72 -39.90
C ALA A 578 4.59 10.87 -40.10
N GLY A 579 5.34 11.16 -39.02
CA GLY A 579 6.82 11.28 -39.05
C GLY A 579 7.57 9.97 -38.81
N SER A 580 6.87 8.84 -38.63
CA SER A 580 7.53 7.55 -38.43
C SER A 580 8.25 7.10 -39.70
N GLN A 581 9.45 6.48 -39.52
CA GLN A 581 10.18 5.87 -40.60
C GLN A 581 9.34 4.72 -41.23
N PRO A 582 9.43 4.48 -42.55
CA PRO A 582 8.80 3.34 -43.18
C PRO A 582 9.33 2.04 -42.57
N PRO A 583 8.53 0.95 -42.64
CA PRO A 583 9.02 -0.38 -42.21
C PRO A 583 10.26 -0.78 -42.99
N SER A 584 11.26 -1.34 -42.28
CA SER A 584 12.44 -1.90 -42.96
C SER A 584 12.06 -3.16 -43.76
N SER A 585 12.82 -3.46 -44.81
CA SER A 585 12.60 -4.69 -45.60
C SER A 585 12.74 -5.97 -44.79
N GLU A 586 13.50 -5.94 -43.69
CA GLU A 586 13.70 -7.08 -42.79
C GLU A 586 12.43 -7.54 -42.09
N ILE A 587 11.47 -6.63 -41.81
CA ILE A 587 10.22 -6.98 -41.15
C ILE A 587 9.34 -7.89 -42.04
N PHE A 588 9.46 -7.78 -43.38
CA PHE A 588 8.67 -8.57 -44.31
C PHE A 588 9.27 -9.98 -44.53
N SER A 589 10.52 -10.20 -44.16
CA SER A 589 11.19 -11.50 -44.30
C SER A 589 10.87 -12.47 -43.16
N LYS A 590 10.42 -11.98 -42.01
CA LYS A 590 9.96 -12.80 -40.91
C LYS A 590 8.60 -13.42 -41.22
N LYS A 591 8.53 -14.73 -41.47
CA LYS A 591 7.26 -15.48 -41.37
C LYS A 591 6.80 -15.34 -39.92
N SER A 592 5.91 -14.42 -39.67
CA SER A 592 5.50 -13.98 -38.35
C SER A 592 4.84 -15.14 -37.58
N SER A 593 5.50 -15.61 -36.55
CA SER A 593 4.83 -16.38 -35.49
C SER A 593 3.64 -15.59 -34.90
N MET A 594 3.64 -14.26 -35.05
CA MET A 594 2.59 -13.36 -34.60
C MET A 594 1.31 -13.36 -35.47
N ALA A 595 1.37 -13.79 -36.73
CA ALA A 595 0.15 -13.93 -37.56
C ALA A 595 -0.85 -14.90 -36.92
N LYS A 596 -0.36 -15.94 -36.23
CA LYS A 596 -1.21 -16.83 -35.44
C LYS A 596 -1.88 -16.12 -34.25
N PHE A 597 -1.29 -15.09 -33.72
CA PHE A 597 -1.82 -14.36 -32.57
C PHE A 597 -2.99 -13.45 -32.92
N GLN A 598 -2.94 -12.78 -34.07
CA GLN A 598 -4.03 -11.91 -34.47
C GLN A 598 -5.29 -12.68 -34.91
N SER A 599 -5.13 -13.90 -35.42
CA SER A 599 -6.29 -14.76 -35.70
C SER A 599 -7.05 -15.17 -34.41
N VAL A 600 -6.38 -15.15 -33.28
CA VAL A 600 -6.99 -15.35 -31.95
C VAL A 600 -7.65 -14.06 -31.48
N PHE A 601 -7.03 -12.89 -31.72
CA PHE A 601 -7.58 -11.59 -31.35
C PHE A 601 -8.79 -11.16 -32.17
N SER A 602 -8.75 -11.37 -33.48
CA SER A 602 -9.93 -11.12 -34.32
C SER A 602 -11.10 -12.03 -33.93
N LYS A 603 -10.82 -13.25 -33.51
CA LYS A 603 -11.86 -14.17 -32.98
C LYS A 603 -12.39 -13.73 -31.61
N ILE A 604 -11.58 -13.09 -30.77
CA ILE A 604 -12.02 -12.52 -29.49
C ILE A 604 -12.84 -11.25 -29.72
N ASP A 605 -12.39 -10.35 -30.60
CA ASP A 605 -13.17 -9.16 -31.00
C ASP A 605 -14.50 -9.53 -31.67
N ASP A 606 -14.51 -10.56 -32.53
CA ASP A 606 -15.72 -11.06 -33.16
C ASP A 606 -16.63 -11.82 -32.20
N SER A 607 -16.07 -12.55 -31.23
CA SER A 607 -16.85 -13.19 -30.16
C SER A 607 -17.43 -12.17 -29.16
N GLN A 608 -16.72 -11.06 -28.89
CA GLN A 608 -17.25 -9.97 -28.08
C GLN A 608 -18.32 -9.16 -28.82
N LYS A 609 -18.16 -8.93 -30.12
CA LYS A 609 -19.21 -8.34 -30.95
C LYS A 609 -20.45 -9.22 -31.04
N SER A 610 -20.29 -10.55 -31.14
CA SER A 610 -21.40 -11.50 -31.17
C SER A 610 -22.09 -11.66 -29.82
N GLN A 611 -21.36 -11.53 -28.69
CA GLN A 611 -21.96 -11.53 -27.37
C GLN A 611 -22.68 -10.21 -27.05
N ASN A 612 -22.14 -9.05 -27.47
CA ASN A 612 -22.84 -7.78 -27.34
C ASN A 612 -24.04 -7.64 -28.29
N SER A 613 -24.00 -8.27 -29.46
CA SER A 613 -25.17 -8.33 -30.35
C SER A 613 -26.25 -9.29 -29.83
N ASN A 614 -25.85 -10.39 -29.16
CA ASN A 614 -26.80 -11.30 -28.53
C ASN A 614 -27.39 -10.74 -27.21
N SER A 615 -26.65 -9.94 -26.45
CA SER A 615 -27.21 -9.26 -25.28
C SER A 615 -28.17 -8.12 -25.67
N GLN A 616 -27.91 -7.40 -26.77
CA GLN A 616 -28.87 -6.43 -27.32
C GLN A 616 -30.08 -7.10 -28.00
N ALA A 617 -29.90 -8.25 -28.64
CA ALA A 617 -31.02 -9.00 -29.21
C ALA A 617 -31.92 -9.64 -28.13
N ASN A 618 -31.35 -10.12 -27.04
CA ASN A 618 -32.11 -10.66 -25.91
C ASN A 618 -32.80 -9.56 -25.09
N SER A 619 -32.23 -8.35 -24.96
CA SER A 619 -32.89 -7.23 -24.31
C SER A 619 -34.06 -6.68 -25.11
N ASN A 620 -34.00 -6.74 -26.44
CA ASN A 620 -35.10 -6.33 -27.32
C ASN A 620 -36.20 -7.41 -27.46
N SER A 621 -35.88 -8.70 -27.31
CA SER A 621 -36.87 -9.77 -27.29
C SER A 621 -37.68 -9.81 -25.97
N ASP A 622 -37.02 -9.50 -24.85
CA ASP A 622 -37.70 -9.43 -23.55
C ASP A 622 -38.58 -8.18 -23.39
N GLN A 623 -38.29 -7.09 -24.11
CA GLN A 623 -39.20 -5.93 -24.13
C GLN A 623 -40.41 -6.13 -25.04
N GLN A 624 -40.29 -6.89 -26.14
CA GLN A 624 -41.44 -7.23 -27.00
C GLN A 624 -42.34 -8.30 -26.39
N SER A 625 -41.81 -9.25 -25.63
CA SER A 625 -42.62 -10.26 -24.91
C SER A 625 -43.36 -9.72 -23.72
N LYS A 626 -42.86 -8.66 -23.07
CA LYS A 626 -43.56 -7.99 -21.94
C LYS A 626 -44.70 -7.05 -22.36
N VAL A 627 -44.73 -6.61 -23.63
CA VAL A 627 -45.81 -5.76 -24.16
C VAL A 627 -47.00 -6.60 -24.71
N GLN A 628 -46.78 -7.91 -25.00
CA GLN A 628 -47.88 -8.78 -25.46
C GLN A 628 -48.58 -9.60 -24.36
N THR A 629 -48.03 -9.63 -23.12
CA THR A 629 -48.62 -10.38 -22.00
C THR A 629 -49.50 -9.53 -21.08
N ASN A 630 -49.61 -8.21 -21.31
CA ASN A 630 -50.47 -7.35 -20.45
C ASN A 630 -51.83 -7.01 -21.02
N SER A 631 -52.31 -7.74 -22.07
CA SER A 631 -53.65 -7.51 -22.65
C SER A 631 -54.60 -8.72 -22.62
N GLN A 632 -54.25 -9.83 -21.97
CA GLN A 632 -55.18 -10.95 -21.79
C GLN A 632 -54.91 -11.67 -20.45
N SER A 633 -55.45 -11.15 -19.36
CA SER A 633 -55.94 -11.93 -18.20
C SER A 633 -56.58 -11.05 -17.15
N GLN A 634 -57.74 -10.55 -17.48
CA GLN A 634 -58.81 -10.35 -16.48
C GLN A 634 -59.95 -11.27 -16.93
N GLN A 635 -60.04 -12.41 -16.32
CA GLN A 635 -61.26 -13.18 -15.98
C GLN A 635 -60.88 -14.63 -15.70
N GLN A 636 -60.94 -14.97 -14.49
CA GLN A 636 -61.64 -16.07 -13.88
C GLN A 636 -61.01 -16.50 -12.56
N SER A 637 -61.85 -16.35 -11.62
CA SER A 637 -61.77 -16.72 -10.21
C SER A 637 -61.84 -18.24 -10.00
N ASP A 638 -61.39 -18.60 -8.81
CA ASP A 638 -61.91 -19.63 -7.90
C ASP A 638 -61.58 -21.10 -8.13
N ASN A 639 -61.01 -21.63 -7.11
CA ASN A 639 -61.33 -22.90 -6.42
C ASN A 639 -60.25 -23.97 -6.26
N ASN A 640 -60.12 -24.27 -5.00
CA ASN A 640 -59.87 -25.55 -4.32
C ASN A 640 -58.43 -26.06 -4.13
N ASN A 641 -58.00 -25.91 -2.94
CA ASN A 641 -58.01 -26.85 -1.78
C ASN A 641 -57.37 -28.24 -1.99
N ASN A 642 -56.46 -28.48 -1.13
CA ASN A 642 -56.32 -29.70 -0.29
C ASN A 642 -55.30 -30.80 -0.67
N GLN A 643 -54.60 -31.05 0.41
CA GLN A 643 -54.18 -32.39 0.93
C GLN A 643 -52.83 -32.93 0.45
N ASN A 644 -51.99 -33.02 1.35
CA ASN A 644 -51.66 -34.07 2.33
C ASN A 644 -50.40 -34.90 2.06
N ASN A 645 -49.62 -34.88 3.09
CA ASN A 645 -49.07 -36.01 3.85
C ASN A 645 -47.78 -36.74 3.41
N ASN A 646 -46.89 -36.63 4.34
CA ASN A 646 -46.24 -37.74 5.08
C ASN A 646 -45.34 -38.75 4.37
N ASN A 647 -44.16 -38.86 4.83
CA ASN A 647 -43.57 -39.91 5.70
C ASN A 647 -42.05 -39.87 5.61
N GLN A 648 -41.41 -39.62 6.71
CA GLN A 648 -40.92 -40.52 7.75
C GLN A 648 -39.90 -41.59 7.25
N ASN A 649 -38.81 -41.49 7.86
CA ASN A 649 -38.15 -42.48 8.74
C ASN A 649 -36.82 -43.09 8.33
N ASN A 650 -35.90 -42.94 9.24
CA ASN A 650 -35.11 -43.98 9.94
C ASN A 650 -33.98 -44.63 9.15
N ASN A 651 -32.86 -44.83 9.62
CA ASN A 651 -32.30 -45.31 10.88
C ASN A 651 -30.78 -45.40 10.80
N GLN A 652 -30.14 -45.00 11.85
CA GLN A 652 -29.33 -45.78 12.80
C GLN A 652 -27.96 -46.34 12.34
N GLN A 653 -27.00 -45.90 13.07
CA GLN A 653 -26.12 -46.66 14.00
C GLN A 653 -25.11 -47.62 13.33
N ASN A 654 -23.88 -47.57 13.65
CA ASN A 654 -23.16 -48.00 14.84
C ASN A 654 -21.65 -47.96 14.65
N ASN A 655 -20.99 -47.43 15.59
CA ASN A 655 -20.13 -48.10 16.59
C ASN A 655 -18.72 -48.58 16.19
N ASN A 656 -17.87 -48.06 16.94
CA ASN A 656 -16.88 -48.72 17.87
C ASN A 656 -15.45 -48.76 17.45
N ASN A 657 -14.73 -48.07 18.28
CA ASN A 657 -13.73 -48.60 19.26
C ASN A 657 -12.36 -49.07 18.71
N ASN A 658 -11.41 -48.51 19.19
CA ASN A 658 -10.47 -48.92 20.24
C ASN A 658 -9.01 -48.67 19.94
N ASN A 659 -8.46 -47.92 20.82
CA ASN A 659 -7.34 -48.27 21.75
C ASN A 659 -5.92 -48.43 21.16
N ASN A 660 -5.15 -47.64 21.75
CA ASN A 660 -4.05 -47.95 22.68
C ASN A 660 -2.62 -47.66 22.20
N GLN A 661 -2.09 -46.77 23.00
CA GLN A 661 -0.87 -46.91 23.81
C GLN A 661 0.50 -46.92 23.11
N ASN A 662 1.18 -45.95 23.55
CA ASN A 662 2.43 -46.03 24.36
C ASN A 662 3.79 -45.89 23.65
N ASN A 663 4.45 -45.00 24.28
CA ASN A 663 5.81 -45.04 24.81
C ASN A 663 6.95 -44.44 23.97
N ASN A 664 7.39 -43.34 24.53
CA ASN A 664 8.68 -43.12 25.21
C ASN A 664 9.97 -43.14 24.41
N ASN A 665 10.65 -42.10 24.72
CA ASN A 665 12.11 -42.00 25.01
C ASN A 665 13.00 -41.45 23.89
N ASP A 666 13.44 -40.24 24.19
CA ASP A 666 14.77 -39.84 24.69
C ASP A 666 15.90 -39.63 23.67
N HIS A 667 16.52 -38.48 23.91
CA HIS A 667 17.92 -38.10 23.72
C HIS A 667 18.41 -37.73 22.29
N HIS A 668 18.61 -36.47 21.98
CA HIS A 668 19.83 -35.68 22.20
C HIS A 668 19.56 -34.23 21.82
#